data_1045402b73df17504f332a6214e2abf7
#
_entry.id   1045402b73df17504f332a6214e2abf7
#
_cell.length_a   1.000
_cell.length_b   1.000
_cell.length_c   1.000
_cell.angle_alpha   90.00
_cell.angle_beta   90.00
_cell.angle_gamma   90.00
#
_symmetry.space_group_name_H-M   'P 1'
#
loop_
_entity.id
_entity.type
_entity.pdbx_description
1 polymer ?
#
loop_
_entity_poly.entity_id
_entity_poly.type
_entity_poly.pdbx_seq_one_letter_code
_entity_poly.pdbx_strand_id
1 'polypeptide(L)'
;MASMASLIHRNLQRKQKPFFLFLFQTRLFTDSATPSQSIEKILVANRGEIACRIMRTAKRLGIQTVAVYSDADRDALHVKSADEAILIGPPPARLSYLKASSIVEAAIRTGAQAIHPGYGFLSESADFAQICEDKGLKFIGPPASAIRDMGDKSASKRIMGAAGVPLVPGYHGSEQDIDLMKSEADKIGYPILIKPTHGGGGKGMRIVHSPNEFVESFLGAQREAAASFGINTILLEKYITQPRHIEVQIFGDKQGNVLHLYERDCSVQRRHQKIIEEAPAPNVSSDFRSHLGQAAVSAAKAVGYHSAGTVEFIVDTISGQFYFMEMNTRLQVEHPVTEMIVGQDLVEWQIRVANGEPLPISQSQVPLSGHAFEARIYAENVSKGFLPATGVLHHYRPVSLSSTVRVETGVEQGDTVSMHYDPMIAKLVVWGENRVAALVKLKDCLSKFQVAGLPTNINFLQKLANHWAFENGNVETHFIEHFKDDLFVAPSNQLSSNDAARLSATVVAACVISREHSLLKENPPGNSSLSIWYSSPPFRVHHCAKRTMELEWENEYDSSASNLLTLSITHKPEGTCLIETGQEIFPAVEVKATHLGNNDFRVEADGVSMDVSLAIYVKDQTKHIHIWHGSHNHQFRQKIGHELSDDDEAQHKPSFDTASHPRGTVVAPMAGLVVKVLVKDGSKVEEGQPILVLEAMKMEHVVKAPCAGGVHGLLVTAGQQVSDGSVLFSVKDVTSTVNSMLENLRLLMFSDENHGLMPYVAVNVKQPYLRIK
;
A
#
# COMPACT_ATOMS: atom_id res chain seq x y z
N MET A 1 6.55 40.34 -52.59
CA MET A 1 6.72 40.36 -51.17
C MET A 1 5.44 40.67 -50.39
N ALA A 2 4.26 40.46 -50.93
CA ALA A 2 2.98 40.72 -50.28
C ALA A 2 2.15 39.44 -50.07
N SER A 3 2.69 38.26 -50.38
CA SER A 3 1.99 36.97 -50.34
C SER A 3 2.38 36.05 -49.15
N MET A 4 3.43 36.37 -48.40
CA MET A 4 3.86 35.57 -47.24
C MET A 4 3.35 36.07 -45.87
N ALA A 5 2.94 37.33 -45.78
CA ALA A 5 2.40 37.89 -44.53
C ALA A 5 0.95 37.45 -44.24
N SER A 6 0.19 37.03 -45.28
CA SER A 6 -1.21 36.59 -45.13
C SER A 6 -1.37 35.15 -44.66
N LEU A 7 -0.35 34.29 -44.80
CA LEU A 7 -0.39 32.89 -44.34
C LEU A 7 0.00 32.75 -42.87
N ILE A 8 0.78 33.64 -42.31
CA ILE A 8 1.19 33.62 -40.91
C ILE A 8 0.06 34.13 -40.02
N HIS A 9 -0.79 35.03 -40.51
CA HIS A 9 -1.91 35.57 -39.71
C HIS A 9 -3.13 34.64 -39.63
N ARG A 10 -3.27 33.66 -40.54
CA ARG A 10 -4.37 32.68 -40.50
C ARG A 10 -4.10 31.42 -39.65
N ASN A 11 -2.86 31.13 -39.28
CA ASN A 11 -2.52 30.00 -38.45
C ASN A 11 -2.44 30.30 -36.93
N LEU A 12 -2.57 31.59 -36.54
CA LEU A 12 -2.58 32.00 -35.12
C LEU A 12 -3.98 32.12 -34.52
N GLN A 13 -5.05 31.92 -35.30
CA GLN A 13 -6.43 32.04 -34.82
C GLN A 13 -7.16 30.71 -34.58
N ARG A 14 -6.46 29.57 -34.66
CA ARG A 14 -7.09 28.25 -34.38
C ARG A 14 -6.35 27.44 -33.34
N LYS A 15 -6.19 27.99 -32.14
CA LYS A 15 -6.00 27.22 -30.88
C LYS A 15 -6.09 28.14 -29.66
N GLN A 16 -7.22 28.79 -29.48
CA GLN A 16 -7.59 29.33 -28.18
C GLN A 16 -8.68 28.43 -27.56
N LYS A 17 -8.29 27.46 -26.73
CA LYS A 17 -9.17 26.90 -25.71
C LYS A 17 -9.28 27.96 -24.59
N PRO A 18 -10.44 28.13 -23.95
CA PRO A 18 -10.59 29.14 -22.91
C PRO A 18 -9.72 28.76 -21.71
N PHE A 19 -8.65 29.48 -21.51
CA PHE A 19 -7.96 29.57 -20.22
C PHE A 19 -8.92 30.35 -19.32
N PHE A 20 -9.44 29.71 -18.28
CA PHE A 20 -10.08 30.41 -17.19
C PHE A 20 -9.00 31.23 -16.49
N LEU A 21 -8.98 32.50 -16.78
CA LEU A 21 -8.16 33.52 -16.11
C LEU A 21 -8.82 33.78 -14.75
N PHE A 22 -8.32 33.12 -13.69
CA PHE A 22 -8.61 33.56 -12.32
C PHE A 22 -7.94 34.91 -12.12
N LEU A 23 -8.73 35.97 -12.18
CA LEU A 23 -8.34 37.32 -11.73
C LEU A 23 -8.05 37.30 -10.24
N PHE A 24 -6.78 37.18 -9.87
CA PHE A 24 -6.34 37.54 -8.52
C PHE A 24 -6.44 39.06 -8.34
N GLN A 25 -7.42 39.51 -7.58
CA GLN A 25 -7.42 40.88 -7.05
C GLN A 25 -6.30 40.97 -6.00
N THR A 26 -5.15 41.48 -6.39
CA THR A 26 -4.13 41.96 -5.46
C THR A 26 -4.66 43.19 -4.75
N ARG A 27 -5.21 43.06 -3.55
CA ARG A 27 -5.38 44.16 -2.61
C ARG A 27 -4.02 44.47 -1.99
N LEU A 28 -3.49 45.63 -2.36
CA LEU A 28 -2.41 46.29 -1.61
C LEU A 28 -2.90 46.65 -0.22
N PHE A 29 -2.52 45.88 0.79
CA PHE A 29 -2.60 46.29 2.18
C PHE A 29 -1.28 46.93 2.57
N THR A 30 -1.29 48.25 2.73
CA THR A 30 -0.25 48.99 3.45
C THR A 30 -0.62 48.94 4.92
N ASP A 31 0.04 48.10 5.70
CA ASP A 31 0.12 48.27 7.15
C ASP A 31 1.54 47.97 7.60
N SER A 32 2.09 48.93 8.37
CA SER A 32 3.44 48.96 8.87
C SER A 32 3.63 48.01 10.04
N ALA A 33 3.78 46.70 9.70
CA ALA A 33 4.40 45.72 10.59
C ALA A 33 5.81 45.46 10.08
N THR A 34 6.80 45.38 10.95
CA THR A 34 8.15 44.94 10.65
C THR A 34 8.09 43.72 9.72
N PRO A 35 8.78 43.68 8.56
CA PRO A 35 8.67 42.58 7.64
C PRO A 35 9.15 41.33 8.36
N SER A 36 8.24 40.44 8.73
CA SER A 36 8.63 39.08 9.08
C SER A 36 9.33 38.52 7.86
N GLN A 37 10.56 38.09 8.00
CA GLN A 37 11.37 37.56 6.92
C GLN A 37 10.58 36.43 6.24
N SER A 38 10.16 36.63 5.00
CA SER A 38 9.39 35.64 4.25
C SER A 38 10.21 34.35 4.12
N ILE A 39 9.55 33.20 4.12
CA ILE A 39 10.23 31.91 3.89
C ILE A 39 10.64 31.84 2.43
N GLU A 40 11.95 31.81 2.17
CA GLU A 40 12.54 31.67 0.84
C GLU A 40 13.07 30.27 0.57
N LYS A 41 13.39 29.52 1.63
CA LYS A 41 13.89 28.14 1.54
C LYS A 41 13.31 27.27 2.64
N ILE A 42 12.78 26.10 2.24
CA ILE A 42 12.16 25.10 3.12
C ILE A 42 12.93 23.79 3.05
N LEU A 43 13.27 23.22 4.21
CA LEU A 43 13.70 21.82 4.29
C LEU A 43 12.45 20.94 4.50
N VAL A 44 12.30 19.91 3.66
CA VAL A 44 11.22 18.92 3.79
C VAL A 44 11.74 17.72 4.57
N ALA A 45 11.32 17.62 5.85
CA ALA A 45 11.76 16.56 6.77
C ALA A 45 10.94 15.27 6.58
N ASN A 46 10.83 14.83 5.34
CA ASN A 46 10.04 13.65 4.95
C ASN A 46 10.57 13.05 3.64
N ARG A 47 9.93 11.98 3.17
CA ARG A 47 10.27 11.23 1.95
C ARG A 47 9.03 10.88 1.13
N GLY A 48 9.26 10.27 -0.03
CA GLY A 48 8.20 9.69 -0.86
C GLY A 48 7.22 10.73 -1.40
N GLU A 49 5.96 10.34 -1.52
CA GLU A 49 4.94 11.16 -2.18
C GLU A 49 4.70 12.49 -1.48
N ILE A 50 4.68 12.50 -0.13
CA ILE A 50 4.42 13.75 0.62
C ILE A 50 5.54 14.76 0.46
N ALA A 51 6.81 14.31 0.38
CA ALA A 51 7.92 15.21 0.10
C ALA A 51 7.79 15.82 -1.29
N CYS A 52 7.48 15.02 -2.32
CA CYS A 52 7.21 15.50 -3.67
C CYS A 52 6.03 16.49 -3.70
N ARG A 53 4.95 16.18 -2.95
CA ARG A 53 3.75 17.02 -2.82
C ARG A 53 4.07 18.39 -2.23
N ILE A 54 4.82 18.44 -1.14
CA ILE A 54 5.24 19.69 -0.49
C ILE A 54 6.15 20.51 -1.39
N MET A 55 7.16 19.88 -2.00
CA MET A 55 8.12 20.54 -2.89
C MET A 55 7.44 21.16 -4.11
N ARG A 56 6.44 20.48 -4.69
CA ARG A 56 5.65 21.00 -5.81
C ARG A 56 4.93 22.30 -5.45
N THR A 57 4.31 22.38 -4.27
CA THR A 57 3.67 23.61 -3.80
C THR A 57 4.69 24.69 -3.47
N ALA A 58 5.80 24.36 -2.78
CA ALA A 58 6.87 25.30 -2.48
C ALA A 58 7.45 25.93 -3.74
N LYS A 59 7.76 25.12 -4.75
CA LYS A 59 8.24 25.60 -6.08
C LYS A 59 7.23 26.48 -6.81
N ARG A 60 5.94 26.14 -6.73
CA ARG A 60 4.87 26.99 -7.28
C ARG A 60 4.82 28.37 -6.63
N LEU A 61 5.18 28.46 -5.34
CA LEU A 61 5.28 29.69 -4.56
C LEU A 61 6.63 30.42 -4.73
N GLY A 62 7.55 29.87 -5.53
CA GLY A 62 8.89 30.43 -5.73
C GLY A 62 9.85 30.18 -4.55
N ILE A 63 9.55 29.20 -3.69
CA ILE A 63 10.35 28.85 -2.52
C ILE A 63 11.32 27.71 -2.86
N GLN A 64 12.59 27.86 -2.51
CA GLN A 64 13.60 26.83 -2.69
C GLN A 64 13.35 25.66 -1.74
N THR A 65 13.73 24.46 -2.19
CA THR A 65 13.45 23.21 -1.48
C THR A 65 14.70 22.41 -1.18
N VAL A 66 14.82 21.92 0.05
CA VAL A 66 15.87 21.00 0.48
C VAL A 66 15.23 19.67 0.82
N ALA A 67 15.63 18.58 0.13
CA ALA A 67 15.29 17.23 0.50
C ALA A 67 16.25 16.67 1.54
N VAL A 68 15.77 15.82 2.42
CA VAL A 68 16.62 14.93 3.22
C VAL A 68 16.40 13.48 2.75
N TYR A 69 17.46 12.68 2.77
CA TYR A 69 17.36 11.29 2.35
C TYR A 69 18.27 10.35 3.12
N SER A 70 17.85 9.09 3.26
CA SER A 70 18.70 8.01 3.74
C SER A 70 19.44 7.33 2.58
N ASP A 71 20.41 6.48 2.87
CA ASP A 71 21.14 5.75 1.82
C ASP A 71 20.23 4.96 0.88
N ALA A 72 19.09 4.43 1.39
CA ALA A 72 18.10 3.70 0.57
C ALA A 72 17.30 4.60 -0.37
N ASP A 73 17.24 5.90 -0.11
CA ASP A 73 16.46 6.86 -0.90
C ASP A 73 17.33 7.74 -1.81
N ARG A 74 18.60 7.42 -1.99
CA ARG A 74 19.57 8.24 -2.75
C ARG A 74 19.07 8.67 -4.13
N ASP A 75 18.42 7.74 -4.84
CA ASP A 75 17.92 7.95 -6.20
C ASP A 75 16.39 8.15 -6.25
N ALA A 76 15.74 8.34 -5.09
CA ALA A 76 14.29 8.48 -5.00
C ALA A 76 13.79 9.78 -5.64
N LEU A 77 12.55 9.76 -6.14
CA LEU A 77 11.91 10.86 -6.86
C LEU A 77 11.93 12.19 -6.08
N HIS A 78 11.73 12.18 -4.75
CA HIS A 78 11.74 13.39 -3.94
C HIS A 78 13.14 14.03 -3.87
N VAL A 79 14.22 13.24 -3.95
CA VAL A 79 15.59 13.72 -4.00
C VAL A 79 15.87 14.42 -5.33
N LYS A 80 15.44 13.80 -6.43
CA LYS A 80 15.54 14.36 -7.79
C LYS A 80 14.67 15.63 -7.95
N SER A 81 13.58 15.73 -7.19
CA SER A 81 12.62 16.84 -7.27
C SER A 81 13.04 18.06 -6.47
N ALA A 82 14.00 17.97 -5.56
CA ALA A 82 14.46 19.09 -4.73
C ALA A 82 15.51 19.95 -5.44
N ASP A 83 15.69 21.18 -4.96
CA ASP A 83 16.77 22.06 -5.45
C ASP A 83 18.11 21.68 -4.79
N GLU A 84 18.07 21.23 -3.53
CA GLU A 84 19.21 20.69 -2.79
C GLU A 84 18.80 19.40 -2.06
N ALA A 85 19.75 18.50 -1.82
CA ALA A 85 19.50 17.26 -1.09
C ALA A 85 20.63 16.90 -0.13
N ILE A 86 20.28 16.44 1.07
CA ILE A 86 21.23 16.13 2.15
C ILE A 86 21.03 14.71 2.65
N LEU A 87 22.10 13.91 2.64
CA LEU A 87 22.13 12.59 3.26
C LEU A 87 22.08 12.74 4.79
N ILE A 88 21.12 12.07 5.44
CA ILE A 88 20.90 12.14 6.89
C ILE A 88 21.24 10.84 7.64
N GLY A 89 21.63 9.79 6.95
CA GLY A 89 22.06 8.54 7.58
C GLY A 89 21.63 7.27 6.85
N PRO A 90 21.83 6.10 7.49
CA PRO A 90 21.48 4.80 6.93
C PRO A 90 19.97 4.56 6.85
N PRO A 91 19.51 3.48 6.15
CA PRO A 91 18.10 3.22 5.87
C PRO A 91 17.15 3.16 7.08
N PRO A 92 17.52 2.57 8.25
CA PRO A 92 16.61 2.53 9.39
C PRO A 92 16.16 3.94 9.82
N ALA A 93 14.84 4.18 9.90
CA ALA A 93 14.27 5.49 10.20
C ALA A 93 14.79 6.11 11.50
N ARG A 94 15.07 5.29 12.53
CA ARG A 94 15.64 5.74 13.81
C ARG A 94 17.02 6.40 13.66
N LEU A 95 17.78 6.01 12.64
CA LEU A 95 19.14 6.51 12.37
C LEU A 95 19.16 7.61 11.29
N SER A 96 18.00 7.93 10.71
CA SER A 96 17.83 8.92 9.64
C SER A 96 16.64 9.84 9.89
N TYR A 97 15.46 9.55 9.35
CA TYR A 97 14.27 10.42 9.38
C TYR A 97 13.70 10.72 10.78
N LEU A 98 13.98 9.90 11.79
CA LEU A 98 13.60 10.12 13.19
C LEU A 98 14.72 10.79 14.01
N LYS A 99 15.87 11.09 13.42
CA LYS A 99 16.98 11.74 14.09
C LYS A 99 16.89 13.25 13.97
N ALA A 100 16.14 13.87 14.90
CA ALA A 100 15.88 15.32 14.91
C ALA A 100 17.14 16.18 14.76
N SER A 101 18.25 15.82 15.45
CA SER A 101 19.50 16.57 15.39
C SER A 101 20.09 16.66 13.98
N SER A 102 20.06 15.55 13.21
CA SER A 102 20.59 15.53 11.84
C SER A 102 19.74 16.36 10.88
N ILE A 103 18.43 16.40 11.08
CA ILE A 103 17.51 17.20 10.25
C ILE A 103 17.68 18.69 10.54
N VAL A 104 17.77 19.08 11.81
CA VAL A 104 18.00 20.49 12.21
C VAL A 104 19.38 20.97 11.73
N GLU A 105 20.42 20.14 11.86
CA GLU A 105 21.76 20.45 11.33
C GLU A 105 21.74 20.64 9.80
N ALA A 106 21.02 19.76 9.07
CA ALA A 106 20.86 19.90 7.63
C ALA A 106 20.15 21.22 7.26
N ALA A 107 19.11 21.64 8.00
CA ALA A 107 18.43 22.89 7.77
C ALA A 107 19.34 24.10 8.00
N ILE A 108 20.09 24.12 9.10
CA ILE A 108 21.04 25.19 9.40
C ILE A 108 22.14 25.27 8.34
N ARG A 109 22.69 24.12 7.94
CA ARG A 109 23.79 24.05 6.95
C ARG A 109 23.39 24.52 5.57
N THR A 110 22.15 24.29 5.15
CA THR A 110 21.59 24.71 3.86
C THR A 110 20.99 26.13 3.88
N GLY A 111 20.92 26.76 5.05
CA GLY A 111 20.29 28.07 5.23
C GLY A 111 18.78 28.06 5.07
N ALA A 112 18.12 26.89 5.26
CA ALA A 112 16.68 26.80 5.26
C ALA A 112 16.10 27.58 6.47
N GLN A 113 15.06 28.38 6.22
CA GLN A 113 14.41 29.19 7.26
C GLN A 113 13.25 28.46 7.93
N ALA A 114 12.75 27.40 7.29
CA ALA A 114 11.62 26.62 7.77
C ALA A 114 11.81 25.12 7.51
N ILE A 115 11.15 24.33 8.36
CA ILE A 115 11.09 22.86 8.20
C ILE A 115 9.64 22.45 8.06
N HIS A 116 9.32 21.72 6.99
CA HIS A 116 8.02 21.09 6.79
C HIS A 116 8.12 19.59 7.09
N PRO A 117 7.48 19.08 8.14
CA PRO A 117 7.60 17.69 8.56
C PRO A 117 6.73 16.72 7.73
N GLY A 118 5.76 17.21 6.96
CA GLY A 118 4.77 16.38 6.28
C GLY A 118 3.86 15.65 7.25
N TYR A 119 3.79 14.32 7.12
CA TYR A 119 3.10 13.42 8.05
C TYR A 119 4.00 12.22 8.41
N GLY A 120 3.72 11.58 9.57
CA GLY A 120 4.59 10.52 10.11
C GLY A 120 5.95 11.06 10.58
N PHE A 121 6.90 10.19 10.85
CA PHE A 121 8.22 10.52 11.36
C PHE A 121 8.18 11.53 12.54
N LEU A 122 8.71 12.74 12.33
CA LEU A 122 8.79 13.79 13.35
C LEU A 122 7.61 14.80 13.33
N SER A 123 6.61 14.58 12.49
CA SER A 123 5.51 15.56 12.34
C SER A 123 4.65 15.75 13.60
N GLU A 124 4.59 14.74 14.47
CA GLU A 124 3.87 14.78 15.75
C GLU A 124 4.81 14.72 16.95
N SER A 125 6.07 15.18 16.77
CA SER A 125 7.05 15.30 17.85
C SER A 125 7.05 16.73 18.42
N ALA A 126 6.50 16.91 19.62
CA ALA A 126 6.52 18.18 20.31
C ALA A 126 7.96 18.67 20.59
N ASP A 127 8.85 17.76 20.94
CA ASP A 127 10.27 18.09 21.19
C ASP A 127 10.97 18.56 19.92
N PHE A 128 10.67 17.94 18.75
CA PHE A 128 11.23 18.40 17.49
C PHE A 128 10.73 19.80 17.10
N ALA A 129 9.44 20.06 17.27
CA ALA A 129 8.86 21.39 17.04
C ALA A 129 9.54 22.43 17.93
N GLN A 130 9.74 22.12 19.22
CA GLN A 130 10.42 23.01 20.17
C GLN A 130 11.89 23.24 19.79
N ILE A 131 12.64 22.19 19.40
CA ILE A 131 14.04 22.32 18.95
C ILE A 131 14.12 23.23 17.72
N CYS A 132 13.18 23.16 16.78
CA CYS A 132 13.15 24.04 15.62
C CYS A 132 13.00 25.51 16.07
N GLU A 133 12.04 25.81 16.95
CA GLU A 133 11.81 27.15 17.49
C GLU A 133 13.03 27.67 18.24
N ASP A 134 13.65 26.87 19.12
CA ASP A 134 14.85 27.21 19.88
C ASP A 134 16.06 27.54 18.98
N LYS A 135 16.10 26.97 17.78
CA LYS A 135 17.13 27.22 16.75
C LYS A 135 16.77 28.34 15.77
N GLY A 136 15.62 29.00 15.97
CA GLY A 136 15.14 30.06 15.07
C GLY A 136 14.62 29.57 13.73
N LEU A 137 14.32 28.27 13.62
CA LEU A 137 13.72 27.67 12.42
C LEU A 137 12.20 27.65 12.56
N LYS A 138 11.48 28.11 11.54
CA LYS A 138 10.01 28.05 11.53
C LYS A 138 9.57 26.59 11.33
N PHE A 139 8.90 26.00 12.34
CA PHE A 139 8.24 24.70 12.19
C PHE A 139 6.91 24.91 11.43
N ILE A 140 6.75 24.28 10.25
CA ILE A 140 5.51 24.35 9.46
C ILE A 140 4.56 23.26 9.95
N GLY A 141 3.87 23.58 11.03
CA GLY A 141 2.98 22.66 11.75
C GLY A 141 2.30 23.39 12.91
N PRO A 142 1.61 22.65 13.79
CA PRO A 142 0.98 23.22 15.00
C PRO A 142 2.02 23.54 16.08
N PRO A 143 1.60 24.28 17.14
CA PRO A 143 2.49 24.59 18.25
C PRO A 143 2.87 23.33 19.03
N ALA A 144 4.08 23.29 19.60
CA ALA A 144 4.60 22.16 20.37
C ALA A 144 3.68 21.80 21.56
N SER A 145 3.01 22.77 22.16
CA SER A 145 2.02 22.56 23.23
C SER A 145 0.84 21.71 22.77
N ALA A 146 0.23 22.05 21.62
CA ALA A 146 -0.91 21.31 21.08
C ALA A 146 -0.52 19.87 20.68
N ILE A 147 0.69 19.69 20.14
CA ILE A 147 1.21 18.33 19.84
C ILE A 147 1.32 17.51 21.13
N ARG A 148 1.85 18.11 22.20
CA ARG A 148 2.03 17.42 23.48
C ARG A 148 0.70 17.08 24.14
N ASP A 149 -0.23 18.04 24.17
CA ASP A 149 -1.53 17.88 24.80
C ASP A 149 -2.41 16.83 24.11
N MET A 150 -2.30 16.72 22.78
CA MET A 150 -3.05 15.75 22.00
C MET A 150 -2.36 14.39 21.88
N GLY A 151 -1.06 14.32 22.11
CA GLY A 151 -0.30 13.06 22.10
C GLY A 151 -0.63 12.12 23.27
N ASP A 152 -1.12 12.61 24.38
CA ASP A 152 -1.63 11.82 25.51
C ASP A 152 -3.15 11.66 25.41
N LYS A 153 -3.62 10.43 25.19
CA LYS A 153 -5.06 10.12 25.02
C LYS A 153 -5.91 10.46 26.23
N SER A 154 -5.37 10.34 27.44
CA SER A 154 -6.10 10.71 28.65
C SER A 154 -6.19 12.23 28.83
N ALA A 155 -5.10 12.95 28.58
CA ALA A 155 -5.07 14.39 28.63
C ALA A 155 -5.96 14.98 27.53
N SER A 156 -5.87 14.48 26.30
CA SER A 156 -6.69 14.95 25.18
C SER A 156 -8.18 14.80 25.46
N LYS A 157 -8.62 13.65 26.00
CA LYS A 157 -10.03 13.43 26.36
C LYS A 157 -10.50 14.36 27.47
N ARG A 158 -9.70 14.63 28.50
CA ARG A 158 -10.06 15.60 29.54
C ARG A 158 -10.23 17.02 28.98
N ILE A 159 -9.31 17.44 28.10
CA ILE A 159 -9.38 18.74 27.43
C ILE A 159 -10.62 18.82 26.55
N MET A 160 -10.87 17.80 25.75
CA MET A 160 -12.03 17.74 24.84
C MET A 160 -13.36 17.71 25.60
N GLY A 161 -13.46 16.93 26.67
CA GLY A 161 -14.64 16.94 27.56
C GLY A 161 -14.92 18.28 28.18
N ALA A 162 -13.87 18.98 28.66
CA ALA A 162 -14.00 20.35 29.18
C ALA A 162 -14.42 21.37 28.10
N ALA A 163 -14.05 21.11 26.82
CA ALA A 163 -14.47 21.93 25.68
C ALA A 163 -15.89 21.60 25.17
N GLY A 164 -16.58 20.63 25.79
CA GLY A 164 -17.93 20.21 25.39
C GLY A 164 -17.96 19.32 24.15
N VAL A 165 -16.83 18.75 23.76
CA VAL A 165 -16.77 17.79 22.63
C VAL A 165 -17.27 16.42 23.11
N PRO A 166 -18.21 15.76 22.42
CA PRO A 166 -18.73 14.46 22.82
C PRO A 166 -17.62 13.41 22.92
N LEU A 167 -17.55 12.70 24.05
CA LEU A 167 -16.60 11.61 24.28
C LEU A 167 -17.32 10.26 24.29
N VAL A 168 -16.62 9.20 23.84
CA VAL A 168 -17.11 7.83 24.04
C VAL A 168 -17.33 7.59 25.53
N PRO A 169 -18.51 7.12 25.96
CA PRO A 169 -18.76 6.76 27.37
C PRO A 169 -17.66 5.82 27.87
N GLY A 170 -16.98 6.22 28.93
CA GLY A 170 -15.81 5.46 29.39
C GLY A 170 -15.15 6.01 30.63
N TYR A 171 -14.14 5.30 31.12
CA TYR A 171 -13.26 5.72 32.19
C TYR A 171 -11.90 6.17 31.66
N HIS A 172 -11.56 7.42 31.92
CA HIS A 172 -10.33 8.07 31.46
C HIS A 172 -9.44 8.58 32.61
N GLY A 173 -9.70 8.07 33.84
CA GLY A 173 -8.96 8.44 35.03
C GLY A 173 -7.57 7.82 35.12
N SER A 174 -6.76 8.28 36.06
CA SER A 174 -5.39 7.79 36.29
C SER A 174 -5.31 6.57 37.21
N GLU A 175 -6.35 6.32 38.00
CA GLU A 175 -6.40 5.16 38.92
C GLU A 175 -6.56 3.88 38.16
N GLN A 176 -5.75 2.87 38.51
CA GLN A 176 -5.65 1.59 37.78
C GLN A 176 -5.97 0.40 38.72
N ASP A 177 -6.66 0.68 39.82
CA ASP A 177 -7.13 -0.38 40.72
C ASP A 177 -8.15 -1.29 40.03
N ILE A 178 -7.99 -2.62 40.18
CA ILE A 178 -8.79 -3.62 39.46
C ILE A 178 -10.26 -3.56 39.85
N ASP A 179 -10.58 -3.34 41.12
CA ASP A 179 -11.96 -3.34 41.62
C ASP A 179 -12.67 -2.05 41.15
N LEU A 180 -11.97 -0.92 41.15
CA LEU A 180 -12.46 0.32 40.56
C LEU A 180 -12.72 0.14 39.07
N MET A 181 -11.74 -0.40 38.31
CA MET A 181 -11.85 -0.56 36.87
C MET A 181 -12.99 -1.52 36.49
N LYS A 182 -13.21 -2.57 37.28
CA LYS A 182 -14.35 -3.47 37.10
C LYS A 182 -15.68 -2.76 37.36
N SER A 183 -15.76 -1.95 38.43
CA SER A 183 -16.94 -1.16 38.74
C SER A 183 -17.26 -0.16 37.64
N GLU A 184 -16.24 0.49 37.07
CA GLU A 184 -16.43 1.40 35.94
C GLU A 184 -16.83 0.65 34.67
N ALA A 185 -16.26 -0.53 34.40
CA ALA A 185 -16.68 -1.38 33.30
C ALA A 185 -18.16 -1.78 33.38
N ASP A 186 -18.63 -2.13 34.58
CA ASP A 186 -20.04 -2.49 34.83
C ASP A 186 -20.97 -1.28 34.64
N LYS A 187 -20.53 -0.07 34.99
CA LYS A 187 -21.28 1.19 34.77
C LYS A 187 -21.38 1.53 33.28
N ILE A 188 -20.28 1.34 32.51
CA ILE A 188 -20.23 1.58 31.06
C ILE A 188 -21.16 0.60 30.34
N GLY A 189 -21.22 -0.64 30.82
CA GLY A 189 -21.98 -1.73 30.25
C GLY A 189 -21.28 -2.40 29.06
N TYR A 190 -21.26 -3.73 29.07
CA TYR A 190 -20.61 -4.54 28.02
C TYR A 190 -21.37 -4.50 26.69
N PRO A 191 -20.68 -4.71 25.53
CA PRO A 191 -19.24 -4.88 25.43
C PRO A 191 -18.48 -3.59 25.65
N ILE A 192 -17.25 -3.70 26.17
CA ILE A 192 -16.32 -2.60 26.40
C ILE A 192 -15.00 -2.83 25.64
N LEU A 193 -14.29 -1.75 25.40
CA LEU A 193 -12.97 -1.74 24.78
C LEU A 193 -11.91 -1.28 25.78
N ILE A 194 -10.94 -2.10 26.04
CA ILE A 194 -9.76 -1.79 26.85
C ILE A 194 -8.69 -1.23 25.92
N LYS A 195 -8.14 -0.03 26.22
CA LYS A 195 -7.12 0.64 25.41
C LYS A 195 -5.94 1.11 26.26
N PRO A 196 -4.69 0.94 25.81
CA PRO A 196 -3.54 1.64 26.39
C PRO A 196 -3.67 3.15 26.20
N THR A 197 -3.23 3.94 27.19
CA THR A 197 -3.23 5.42 27.10
C THR A 197 -2.25 5.97 26.08
N HIS A 198 -1.16 5.22 25.82
CA HIS A 198 -0.13 5.58 24.86
C HIS A 198 -0.02 4.51 23.77
N GLY A 199 0.40 4.92 22.57
CA GLY A 199 0.57 4.04 21.41
C GLY A 199 -0.56 4.18 20.38
N GLY A 200 -0.37 3.53 19.23
CA GLY A 200 -1.27 3.58 18.08
C GLY A 200 -1.40 2.22 17.37
N GLY A 201 -2.20 2.16 16.29
CA GLY A 201 -2.33 0.96 15.47
C GLY A 201 -3.07 -0.22 16.13
N GLY A 202 -3.84 0.02 17.20
CA GLY A 202 -4.65 -1.02 17.85
C GLY A 202 -3.86 -1.98 18.77
N LYS A 203 -2.55 -1.79 18.93
CA LYS A 203 -1.71 -2.66 19.76
C LYS A 203 -2.09 -2.58 21.25
N GLY A 204 -2.32 -3.71 21.90
CA GLY A 204 -2.75 -3.81 23.31
C GLY A 204 -4.24 -3.53 23.53
N MET A 205 -5.02 -3.30 22.49
CA MET A 205 -6.48 -3.15 22.60
C MET A 205 -7.16 -4.51 22.74
N ARG A 206 -8.22 -4.57 23.58
CA ARG A 206 -9.01 -5.80 23.81
C ARG A 206 -10.48 -5.47 23.95
N ILE A 207 -11.30 -6.21 23.22
CA ILE A 207 -12.76 -6.18 23.37
C ILE A 207 -13.13 -7.17 24.46
N VAL A 208 -13.98 -6.76 25.39
CA VAL A 208 -14.48 -7.59 26.49
C VAL A 208 -15.99 -7.64 26.39
N HIS A 209 -16.53 -8.82 26.18
CA HIS A 209 -17.97 -9.03 25.96
C HIS A 209 -18.74 -9.27 27.24
N SER A 210 -18.07 -9.75 28.30
CA SER A 210 -18.73 -10.13 29.56
C SER A 210 -17.86 -9.78 30.79
N PRO A 211 -18.49 -9.59 31.99
CA PRO A 211 -17.76 -9.33 33.23
C PRO A 211 -16.74 -10.41 33.62
N ASN A 212 -16.97 -11.65 33.18
CA ASN A 212 -16.10 -12.79 33.53
C ASN A 212 -14.74 -12.72 32.84
N GLU A 213 -14.68 -12.10 31.65
CA GLU A 213 -13.45 -11.95 30.84
C GLU A 213 -12.63 -10.72 31.23
N PHE A 214 -13.20 -9.81 32.03
CA PHE A 214 -12.65 -8.49 32.27
C PHE A 214 -11.25 -8.54 32.90
N VAL A 215 -11.09 -9.23 34.02
CA VAL A 215 -9.85 -9.22 34.80
C VAL A 215 -8.67 -9.76 34.00
N GLU A 216 -8.86 -10.88 33.31
CA GLU A 216 -7.82 -11.48 32.46
C GLU A 216 -7.43 -10.55 31.31
N SER A 217 -8.42 -9.99 30.63
CA SER A 217 -8.23 -9.06 29.51
C SER A 217 -7.53 -7.77 29.96
N PHE A 218 -7.91 -7.22 31.11
CA PHE A 218 -7.33 -6.01 31.68
C PHE A 218 -5.85 -6.22 32.03
N LEU A 219 -5.52 -7.27 32.80
CA LEU A 219 -4.14 -7.59 33.15
C LEU A 219 -3.29 -7.94 31.90
N GLY A 220 -3.90 -8.60 30.93
CA GLY A 220 -3.26 -8.88 29.65
C GLY A 220 -2.93 -7.61 28.88
N ALA A 221 -3.85 -6.66 28.82
CA ALA A 221 -3.65 -5.35 28.15
C ALA A 221 -2.57 -4.52 28.88
N GLN A 222 -2.55 -4.51 30.21
CA GLN A 222 -1.50 -3.82 30.99
C GLN A 222 -0.11 -4.39 30.73
N ARG A 223 0.04 -5.72 30.71
CA ARG A 223 1.34 -6.38 30.39
C ARG A 223 1.82 -6.03 28.99
N GLU A 224 0.92 -6.07 28.02
CA GLU A 224 1.24 -5.75 26.63
C GLU A 224 1.58 -4.25 26.45
N ALA A 225 0.86 -3.36 27.11
CA ALA A 225 1.13 -1.92 27.10
C ALA A 225 2.50 -1.61 27.73
N ALA A 226 2.81 -2.22 28.88
CA ALA A 226 4.11 -2.07 29.53
C ALA A 226 5.26 -2.57 28.64
N ALA A 227 5.09 -3.70 27.99
CA ALA A 227 6.11 -4.30 27.11
C ALA A 227 6.32 -3.49 25.82
N SER A 228 5.26 -2.89 25.28
CA SER A 228 5.30 -2.19 23.98
C SER A 228 5.59 -0.70 24.09
N PHE A 229 5.10 -0.06 25.14
CA PHE A 229 5.11 1.41 25.27
C PHE A 229 5.80 1.89 26.55
N GLY A 230 6.21 0.96 27.45
CA GLY A 230 6.83 1.30 28.72
C GLY A 230 5.87 1.84 29.79
N ILE A 231 4.57 1.88 29.51
CA ILE A 231 3.51 2.43 30.38
C ILE A 231 2.36 1.42 30.44
N ASN A 232 1.89 1.11 31.65
CA ASN A 232 0.85 0.13 31.90
C ASN A 232 -0.54 0.73 32.12
N THR A 233 -0.72 2.04 31.88
CA THR A 233 -1.98 2.74 32.10
C THR A 233 -2.99 2.42 30.99
N ILE A 234 -4.22 2.11 31.40
CA ILE A 234 -5.31 1.65 30.53
C ILE A 234 -6.51 2.58 30.68
N LEU A 235 -7.25 2.78 29.58
CA LEU A 235 -8.61 3.37 29.61
C LEU A 235 -9.65 2.31 29.24
N LEU A 236 -10.90 2.55 29.67
CA LEU A 236 -12.06 1.76 29.31
C LEU A 236 -13.02 2.63 28.51
N GLU A 237 -13.57 2.08 27.43
CA GLU A 237 -14.58 2.75 26.62
C GLU A 237 -15.69 1.80 26.20
N LYS A 238 -16.89 2.35 25.98
CA LYS A 238 -17.97 1.58 25.35
C LYS A 238 -17.51 1.11 23.97
N TYR A 239 -17.68 -0.19 23.68
CA TYR A 239 -17.43 -0.71 22.36
C TYR A 239 -18.62 -0.41 21.44
N ILE A 240 -18.35 0.25 20.31
CA ILE A 240 -19.35 0.58 19.28
C ILE A 240 -19.28 -0.53 18.24
N THR A 241 -20.38 -1.21 18.01
CA THR A 241 -20.44 -2.45 17.20
C THR A 241 -20.47 -2.20 15.71
N GLN A 242 -21.02 -1.10 15.25
CA GLN A 242 -21.09 -0.70 13.84
C GLN A 242 -20.60 0.75 13.66
N PRO A 243 -19.30 0.99 13.84
CA PRO A 243 -18.77 2.33 13.79
C PRO A 243 -18.44 2.77 12.37
N ARG A 244 -18.68 4.05 12.07
CA ARG A 244 -18.00 4.77 10.98
C ARG A 244 -16.87 5.60 11.54
N HIS A 245 -15.79 5.67 10.79
CA HIS A 245 -14.67 6.56 11.06
C HIS A 245 -14.83 7.81 10.19
N ILE A 246 -15.34 8.87 10.79
CA ILE A 246 -15.51 10.16 10.13
C ILE A 246 -14.56 11.15 10.77
N GLU A 247 -13.86 11.91 9.95
CA GLU A 247 -12.89 12.89 10.42
C GLU A 247 -13.13 14.26 9.81
N VAL A 248 -12.78 15.31 10.54
CA VAL A 248 -12.97 16.70 10.10
C VAL A 248 -11.62 17.36 9.91
N GLN A 249 -11.38 17.86 8.70
CA GLN A 249 -10.23 18.70 8.43
C GLN A 249 -10.42 20.06 9.10
N ILE A 250 -9.54 20.41 10.04
CA ILE A 250 -9.48 21.75 10.62
C ILE A 250 -8.26 22.51 10.11
N PHE A 251 -8.35 23.83 10.14
CA PHE A 251 -7.22 24.69 9.85
C PHE A 251 -7.29 25.93 10.74
N GLY A 252 -6.17 26.27 11.39
CA GLY A 252 -6.06 27.46 12.24
C GLY A 252 -4.94 28.39 11.81
N ASP A 253 -5.05 29.69 12.12
CA ASP A 253 -3.96 30.65 12.00
C ASP A 253 -3.38 31.05 13.38
N LYS A 254 -2.30 31.81 13.34
CA LYS A 254 -1.63 32.29 14.58
C LYS A 254 -2.39 33.41 15.29
N GLN A 255 -3.44 33.95 14.68
CA GLN A 255 -4.33 34.96 15.22
C GLN A 255 -5.50 34.39 16.05
N GLY A 256 -5.63 33.04 16.07
CA GLY A 256 -6.67 32.30 16.78
C GLY A 256 -7.94 32.05 15.95
N ASN A 257 -7.93 32.35 14.65
CA ASN A 257 -9.02 31.96 13.78
C ASN A 257 -8.87 30.47 13.47
N VAL A 258 -9.97 29.73 13.58
CA VAL A 258 -10.03 28.29 13.25
C VAL A 258 -11.28 28.04 12.44
N LEU A 259 -11.14 27.29 11.36
CA LEU A 259 -12.25 26.84 10.53
C LEU A 259 -12.17 25.34 10.26
N HIS A 260 -13.27 24.76 9.82
CA HIS A 260 -13.30 23.39 9.30
C HIS A 260 -13.51 23.39 7.78
N LEU A 261 -12.91 22.38 7.11
CA LEU A 261 -12.96 22.17 5.66
C LEU A 261 -13.75 20.91 5.33
N TYR A 262 -14.83 20.71 6.04
CA TYR A 262 -15.72 19.55 5.96
C TYR A 262 -15.08 18.24 6.45
N GLU A 263 -15.92 17.21 6.39
CA GLU A 263 -15.58 15.87 6.84
C GLU A 263 -15.17 14.95 5.69
N ARG A 264 -14.42 13.92 6.08
CA ARG A 264 -14.07 12.76 5.25
C ARG A 264 -14.61 11.50 5.91
N ASP A 265 -14.98 10.52 5.12
CA ASP A 265 -15.21 9.15 5.59
C ASP A 265 -13.98 8.30 5.30
N CYS A 266 -13.46 7.68 6.34
CA CYS A 266 -12.28 6.81 6.31
C CYS A 266 -12.61 5.42 6.88
N SER A 267 -13.88 5.00 6.81
CA SER A 267 -14.35 3.77 7.43
C SER A 267 -13.78 2.52 6.77
N VAL A 268 -13.53 2.53 5.47
CA VAL A 268 -13.03 1.35 4.77
C VAL A 268 -11.53 1.17 5.06
N GLN A 269 -11.25 0.20 5.92
CA GLN A 269 -9.92 -0.06 6.47
C GLN A 269 -9.59 -1.54 6.42
N ARG A 270 -8.30 -1.86 6.34
CA ARG A 270 -7.78 -3.20 6.60
C ARG A 270 -6.81 -3.15 7.78
N ARG A 271 -7.00 -3.99 8.81
CA ARG A 271 -6.12 -4.01 9.99
C ARG A 271 -5.85 -2.59 10.53
N HIS A 272 -6.89 -1.74 10.63
CA HIS A 272 -6.84 -0.34 11.06
C HIS A 272 -6.05 0.61 10.13
N GLN A 273 -5.77 0.22 8.89
CA GLN A 273 -5.19 1.10 7.87
C GLN A 273 -6.24 1.49 6.84
N LYS A 274 -6.40 2.78 6.63
CA LYS A 274 -7.28 3.36 5.62
C LYS A 274 -6.80 2.96 4.22
N ILE A 275 -7.70 2.61 3.31
CA ILE A 275 -7.39 2.19 1.93
C ILE A 275 -8.20 2.92 0.87
N ILE A 276 -9.44 3.30 1.18
CA ILE A 276 -10.23 4.25 0.40
C ILE A 276 -10.83 5.27 1.34
N GLU A 277 -10.67 6.53 1.00
CA GLU A 277 -11.25 7.67 1.70
C GLU A 277 -12.13 8.48 0.74
N GLU A 278 -13.21 9.07 1.25
CA GLU A 278 -14.09 9.93 0.46
C GLU A 278 -14.47 11.22 1.19
N ALA A 279 -14.68 12.28 0.42
CA ALA A 279 -15.16 13.57 0.92
C ALA A 279 -16.19 14.16 -0.06
N PRO A 280 -17.32 14.70 0.48
CA PRO A 280 -17.77 14.60 1.86
C PRO A 280 -18.21 13.18 2.23
N ALA A 281 -18.41 12.89 3.52
CA ALA A 281 -18.89 11.58 3.97
C ALA A 281 -20.29 11.27 3.37
N PRO A 282 -20.53 10.03 2.87
CA PRO A 282 -21.80 9.66 2.28
C PRO A 282 -22.90 9.55 3.34
N ASN A 283 -24.15 9.80 2.93
CA ASN A 283 -25.34 9.66 3.78
C ASN A 283 -25.31 10.47 5.08
N VAL A 284 -24.68 11.66 5.06
CA VAL A 284 -24.58 12.60 6.19
C VAL A 284 -25.50 13.80 5.94
N SER A 285 -26.37 14.12 6.92
CA SER A 285 -27.25 15.29 6.86
C SER A 285 -26.46 16.60 7.05
N SER A 286 -27.01 17.71 6.56
CA SER A 286 -26.42 19.05 6.74
C SER A 286 -26.26 19.43 8.22
N ASP A 287 -27.25 19.06 9.04
CA ASP A 287 -27.26 19.40 10.47
C ASP A 287 -26.20 18.60 11.23
N PHE A 288 -26.08 17.30 10.94
CA PHE A 288 -25.02 16.44 11.50
C PHE A 288 -23.64 16.98 11.11
N ARG A 289 -23.43 17.33 9.82
CA ARG A 289 -22.18 17.93 9.31
C ARG A 289 -21.82 19.22 10.05
N SER A 290 -22.80 20.08 10.28
CA SER A 290 -22.61 21.34 11.01
C SER A 290 -22.20 21.10 12.46
N HIS A 291 -22.87 20.18 13.16
CA HIS A 291 -22.54 19.84 14.55
C HIS A 291 -21.15 19.21 14.66
N LEU A 292 -20.83 18.31 13.74
CA LEU A 292 -19.51 17.67 13.71
C LEU A 292 -18.39 18.68 13.44
N GLY A 293 -18.60 19.60 12.49
CA GLY A 293 -17.67 20.68 12.17
C GLY A 293 -17.46 21.63 13.34
N GLN A 294 -18.54 22.01 14.05
CA GLN A 294 -18.45 22.84 15.25
C GLN A 294 -17.68 22.15 16.39
N ALA A 295 -17.93 20.87 16.62
CA ALA A 295 -17.20 20.09 17.63
C ALA A 295 -15.69 20.06 17.30
N ALA A 296 -15.32 19.88 16.02
CA ALA A 296 -13.93 19.91 15.60
C ALA A 296 -13.26 21.28 15.76
N VAL A 297 -13.96 22.37 15.46
CA VAL A 297 -13.47 23.74 15.68
C VAL A 297 -13.30 24.03 17.18
N SER A 298 -14.25 23.57 18.03
CA SER A 298 -14.15 23.71 19.49
C SER A 298 -12.94 22.94 20.04
N ALA A 299 -12.70 21.72 19.53
CA ALA A 299 -11.54 20.92 19.88
C ALA A 299 -10.22 21.64 19.57
N ALA A 300 -10.10 22.19 18.36
CA ALA A 300 -8.91 22.91 17.94
C ALA A 300 -8.67 24.19 18.75
N LYS A 301 -9.73 24.97 19.04
CA LYS A 301 -9.64 26.18 19.86
C LYS A 301 -9.21 25.91 21.29
N ALA A 302 -9.66 24.78 21.87
CA ALA A 302 -9.33 24.39 23.24
C ALA A 302 -7.81 24.21 23.47
N VAL A 303 -7.04 23.91 22.42
CA VAL A 303 -5.58 23.70 22.49
C VAL A 303 -4.78 24.80 21.78
N GLY A 304 -5.43 25.91 21.39
CA GLY A 304 -4.77 26.98 20.67
C GLY A 304 -4.14 26.56 19.35
N TYR A 305 -4.83 25.70 18.60
CA TYR A 305 -4.32 25.07 17.41
C TYR A 305 -4.15 26.03 16.23
N HIS A 306 -3.03 25.95 15.55
CA HIS A 306 -2.82 26.55 14.23
C HIS A 306 -2.22 25.54 13.24
N SER A 307 -2.22 25.87 11.93
CA SER A 307 -1.86 24.97 10.84
C SER A 307 -2.95 23.94 10.52
N ALA A 308 -2.63 22.98 9.64
CA ALA A 308 -3.52 21.87 9.28
C ALA A 308 -3.57 20.83 10.39
N GLY A 309 -4.77 20.37 10.71
CA GLY A 309 -4.99 19.27 11.64
C GLY A 309 -6.29 18.56 11.34
N THR A 310 -6.50 17.40 11.94
CA THR A 310 -7.69 16.59 11.73
C THR A 310 -8.22 16.11 13.07
N VAL A 311 -9.52 16.28 13.29
CA VAL A 311 -10.22 15.72 14.44
C VAL A 311 -10.98 14.50 13.99
N GLU A 312 -10.64 13.35 14.55
CA GLU A 312 -11.24 12.06 14.22
C GLU A 312 -12.38 11.73 15.18
N PHE A 313 -13.49 11.28 14.60
CA PHE A 313 -14.70 10.89 15.32
C PHE A 313 -15.10 9.47 14.96
N ILE A 314 -15.56 8.73 15.95
CA ILE A 314 -16.27 7.48 15.76
C ILE A 314 -17.77 7.79 15.78
N VAL A 315 -18.47 7.36 14.75
CA VAL A 315 -19.92 7.56 14.60
C VAL A 315 -20.62 6.22 14.76
N ASP A 316 -21.50 6.10 15.71
CA ASP A 316 -22.34 4.93 15.89
C ASP A 316 -23.48 4.97 14.87
N THR A 317 -23.51 4.06 13.93
CA THR A 317 -24.54 4.01 12.88
C THR A 317 -25.93 3.66 13.42
N ILE A 318 -26.01 3.04 14.60
CA ILE A 318 -27.27 2.60 15.23
C ILE A 318 -27.95 3.78 15.93
N SER A 319 -27.20 4.53 16.77
CA SER A 319 -27.72 5.65 17.53
C SER A 319 -27.63 6.99 16.78
N GLY A 320 -26.82 7.08 15.74
CA GLY A 320 -26.52 8.32 15.02
C GLY A 320 -25.67 9.31 15.83
N GLN A 321 -25.09 8.88 16.97
CA GLN A 321 -24.23 9.70 17.80
C GLN A 321 -22.80 9.66 17.30
N PHE A 322 -22.07 10.77 17.49
CA PHE A 322 -20.64 10.82 17.21
C PHE A 322 -19.85 11.14 18.48
N TYR A 323 -18.63 10.63 18.55
CA TYR A 323 -17.75 10.78 19.70
C TYR A 323 -16.32 11.05 19.25
N PHE A 324 -15.63 11.92 19.96
CA PHE A 324 -14.21 12.21 19.74
C PHE A 324 -13.36 10.95 19.96
N MET A 325 -12.50 10.67 18.99
CA MET A 325 -11.56 9.57 19.06
C MET A 325 -10.15 10.08 19.35
N GLU A 326 -9.59 10.89 18.46
CA GLU A 326 -8.29 11.53 18.59
C GLU A 326 -8.16 12.76 17.68
N MET A 327 -7.11 13.53 17.88
CA MET A 327 -6.76 14.65 17.01
C MET A 327 -5.36 14.44 16.44
N ASN A 328 -5.27 14.35 15.13
CA ASN A 328 -4.00 14.29 14.43
C ASN A 328 -3.44 15.69 14.23
N THR A 329 -2.33 15.96 14.90
CA THR A 329 -1.70 17.29 14.93
C THR A 329 -0.73 17.50 13.78
N ARG A 330 -1.16 17.17 12.58
CA ARG A 330 -0.37 17.22 11.34
C ARG A 330 -1.27 17.28 10.10
N LEU A 331 -0.66 17.47 8.94
CA LEU A 331 -1.33 17.22 7.67
C LEU A 331 -1.64 15.73 7.54
N GLN A 332 -2.84 15.37 7.09
CA GLN A 332 -3.25 13.98 6.88
C GLN A 332 -2.82 13.46 5.50
N VAL A 333 -2.70 12.15 5.38
CA VAL A 333 -2.40 11.47 4.09
C VAL A 333 -3.48 11.81 3.08
N GLU A 334 -4.76 11.71 3.49
CA GLU A 334 -5.98 11.87 2.73
C GLU A 334 -6.44 13.34 2.54
N HIS A 335 -5.57 14.34 2.86
CA HIS A 335 -5.88 15.75 2.60
C HIS A 335 -6.29 16.07 1.15
N PRO A 336 -5.85 15.33 0.12
CA PRO A 336 -6.21 15.64 -1.25
C PRO A 336 -7.71 15.57 -1.53
N VAL A 337 -8.48 14.68 -0.90
CA VAL A 337 -9.94 14.62 -1.14
C VAL A 337 -10.62 15.89 -0.63
N THR A 338 -10.16 16.44 0.50
CA THR A 338 -10.63 17.74 0.99
C THR A 338 -10.26 18.86 0.02
N GLU A 339 -9.01 18.91 -0.43
CA GLU A 339 -8.57 19.92 -1.40
C GLU A 339 -9.41 19.90 -2.68
N MET A 340 -9.81 18.70 -3.15
CA MET A 340 -10.62 18.56 -4.37
C MET A 340 -12.04 19.11 -4.22
N ILE A 341 -12.65 19.00 -3.02
CA ILE A 341 -14.01 19.50 -2.79
C ILE A 341 -14.07 20.98 -2.36
N VAL A 342 -12.97 21.51 -1.79
CA VAL A 342 -12.91 22.90 -1.34
C VAL A 342 -12.11 23.82 -2.27
N GLY A 343 -11.38 23.28 -3.22
CA GLY A 343 -10.58 24.04 -4.17
C GLY A 343 -9.41 24.82 -3.54
N GLN A 344 -8.87 24.34 -2.41
CA GLN A 344 -7.77 24.99 -1.69
C GLN A 344 -6.56 24.06 -1.62
N ASP A 345 -5.35 24.62 -1.54
CA ASP A 345 -4.09 23.87 -1.32
C ASP A 345 -3.69 24.03 0.15
N LEU A 346 -3.80 22.94 0.94
CA LEU A 346 -3.53 22.98 2.38
C LEU A 346 -2.03 23.15 2.68
N VAL A 347 -1.14 22.69 1.83
CA VAL A 347 0.30 22.92 1.98
C VAL A 347 0.64 24.40 1.76
N GLU A 348 0.00 25.05 0.80
CA GLU A 348 0.13 26.50 0.62
C GLU A 348 -0.34 27.25 1.87
N TRP A 349 -1.49 26.87 2.40
CA TRP A 349 -2.00 27.49 3.64
C TRP A 349 -1.06 27.26 4.84
N GLN A 350 -0.46 26.08 4.96
CA GLN A 350 0.52 25.80 6.02
C GLN A 350 1.74 26.73 5.91
N ILE A 351 2.25 26.96 4.72
CA ILE A 351 3.39 27.85 4.48
C ILE A 351 3.01 29.30 4.80
N ARG A 352 1.83 29.77 4.37
CA ARG A 352 1.34 31.13 4.62
C ARG A 352 1.13 31.40 6.12
N VAL A 353 0.50 30.46 6.83
CA VAL A 353 0.32 30.55 8.29
C VAL A 353 1.65 30.51 9.04
N ALA A 354 2.62 29.72 8.58
CA ALA A 354 3.96 29.72 9.15
C ALA A 354 4.67 31.08 8.96
N ASN A 355 4.38 31.79 7.87
CA ASN A 355 4.80 33.18 7.64
C ASN A 355 4.07 34.21 8.53
N GLY A 356 3.01 33.81 9.24
CA GLY A 356 2.22 34.71 10.07
C GLY A 356 1.02 35.33 9.36
N GLU A 357 0.72 34.88 8.13
CA GLU A 357 -0.47 35.33 7.40
C GLU A 357 -1.74 34.75 8.04
N PRO A 358 -2.86 35.54 8.04
CA PRO A 358 -4.16 35.05 8.49
C PRO A 358 -4.73 34.05 7.45
N LEU A 359 -5.76 33.31 7.87
CA LEU A 359 -6.52 32.45 6.96
C LEU A 359 -7.08 33.25 5.77
N PRO A 360 -6.97 32.72 4.53
CA PRO A 360 -7.35 33.47 3.33
C PRO A 360 -8.87 33.61 3.16
N ILE A 361 -9.67 32.80 3.86
CA ILE A 361 -11.13 32.77 3.77
C ILE A 361 -11.76 32.57 5.17
N SER A 362 -12.99 33.02 5.34
CA SER A 362 -13.82 32.76 6.54
C SER A 362 -14.61 31.45 6.38
N GLN A 363 -15.16 30.91 7.48
CA GLN A 363 -15.96 29.67 7.46
C GLN A 363 -17.12 29.73 6.45
N SER A 364 -17.80 30.86 6.34
CA SER A 364 -18.94 31.03 5.41
C SER A 364 -18.54 31.05 3.94
N GLN A 365 -17.25 31.24 3.64
CA GLN A 365 -16.70 31.29 2.29
C GLN A 365 -16.10 29.94 1.85
N VAL A 366 -16.04 28.95 2.74
CA VAL A 366 -15.54 27.61 2.40
C VAL A 366 -16.51 26.94 1.43
N PRO A 367 -16.12 26.69 0.17
CA PRO A 367 -17.01 26.05 -0.77
C PRO A 367 -17.12 24.55 -0.47
N LEU A 368 -18.22 23.94 -0.88
CA LEU A 368 -18.39 22.49 -0.95
C LEU A 368 -18.84 22.14 -2.36
N SER A 369 -17.97 21.54 -3.15
CA SER A 369 -18.22 21.27 -4.57
C SER A 369 -17.94 19.80 -4.92
N GLY A 370 -18.99 19.08 -5.35
CA GLY A 370 -18.88 17.73 -5.83
C GLY A 370 -18.50 16.71 -4.76
N HIS A 371 -17.84 15.65 -5.17
CA HIS A 371 -17.41 14.55 -4.34
C HIS A 371 -16.05 14.01 -4.81
N ALA A 372 -15.19 13.63 -3.89
CA ALA A 372 -13.85 13.09 -4.19
C ALA A 372 -13.62 11.76 -3.49
N PHE A 373 -12.86 10.89 -4.14
CA PHE A 373 -12.31 9.66 -3.56
C PHE A 373 -10.79 9.68 -3.64
N GLU A 374 -10.13 9.15 -2.62
CA GLU A 374 -8.73 8.77 -2.64
C GLU A 374 -8.62 7.25 -2.47
N ALA A 375 -7.85 6.59 -3.34
CA ALA A 375 -7.50 5.18 -3.18
C ALA A 375 -5.99 5.06 -2.99
N ARG A 376 -5.58 4.39 -1.91
CA ARG A 376 -4.16 4.16 -1.61
C ARG A 376 -3.67 2.91 -2.30
N ILE A 377 -2.72 3.06 -3.21
CA ILE A 377 -2.11 1.96 -3.94
C ILE A 377 -0.88 1.49 -3.19
N TYR A 378 -0.93 0.25 -2.68
CA TYR A 378 0.12 -0.36 -1.89
C TYR A 378 0.80 -1.51 -2.64
N ALA A 379 2.11 -1.65 -2.40
CA ALA A 379 2.87 -2.86 -2.73
C ALA A 379 2.58 -3.94 -1.67
N GLU A 380 1.57 -4.79 -1.92
CA GLU A 380 1.14 -5.80 -0.97
C GLU A 380 0.48 -7.00 -1.65
N ASN A 381 0.62 -8.17 -1.01
CA ASN A 381 0.00 -9.39 -1.45
C ASN A 381 -1.33 -9.60 -0.73
N VAL A 382 -2.43 -9.34 -1.43
CA VAL A 382 -3.79 -9.43 -0.89
C VAL A 382 -4.17 -10.87 -0.53
N SER A 383 -3.83 -11.87 -1.37
CA SER A 383 -4.13 -13.29 -1.14
C SER A 383 -3.40 -13.86 0.08
N LYS A 384 -2.22 -13.33 0.41
CA LYS A 384 -1.49 -13.65 1.65
C LYS A 384 -1.92 -12.79 2.84
N GLY A 385 -3.11 -12.19 2.81
CA GLY A 385 -3.66 -11.36 3.89
C GLY A 385 -3.00 -9.98 3.97
N PHE A 386 -2.75 -9.33 2.85
CA PHE A 386 -2.16 -7.98 2.73
C PHE A 386 -0.74 -7.89 3.29
N LEU A 387 0.07 -8.92 3.07
CA LEU A 387 1.48 -8.83 3.44
C LEU A 387 2.20 -7.83 2.53
N PRO A 388 3.02 -6.93 3.10
CA PRO A 388 3.82 -6.00 2.33
C PRO A 388 4.76 -6.73 1.36
N ALA A 389 4.90 -6.18 0.16
CA ALA A 389 5.79 -6.71 -0.87
C ALA A 389 6.93 -5.74 -1.17
N THR A 390 8.09 -6.29 -1.47
CA THR A 390 9.29 -5.55 -1.90
C THR A 390 9.67 -5.95 -3.31
N GLY A 391 10.32 -5.08 -4.04
CA GLY A 391 10.77 -5.38 -5.40
C GLY A 391 10.94 -4.14 -6.26
N VAL A 392 11.31 -4.38 -7.52
CA VAL A 392 11.49 -3.34 -8.53
C VAL A 392 10.18 -3.10 -9.27
N LEU A 393 9.84 -1.85 -9.49
CA LEU A 393 8.73 -1.42 -10.35
C LEU A 393 9.17 -1.52 -11.82
N HIS A 394 9.15 -2.74 -12.37
CA HIS A 394 9.57 -2.98 -13.77
C HIS A 394 8.69 -2.24 -14.78
N HIS A 395 7.43 -2.03 -14.42
CA HIS A 395 6.50 -1.17 -15.15
C HIS A 395 5.67 -0.36 -14.16
N TYR A 396 5.63 0.94 -14.37
CA TYR A 396 4.83 1.86 -13.58
C TYR A 396 4.24 2.93 -14.49
N ARG A 397 2.95 2.87 -14.71
CA ARG A 397 2.22 3.81 -15.57
C ARG A 397 0.93 4.24 -14.87
N PRO A 398 0.97 5.34 -14.12
CA PRO A 398 -0.23 5.92 -13.53
C PRO A 398 -1.13 6.50 -14.61
N VAL A 399 -2.38 6.78 -14.24
CA VAL A 399 -3.36 7.42 -15.12
C VAL A 399 -2.98 8.86 -15.42
N SER A 400 -3.44 9.36 -16.56
CA SER A 400 -3.20 10.74 -16.98
C SER A 400 -3.83 11.74 -16.01
N LEU A 401 -3.05 12.74 -15.61
CA LEU A 401 -3.50 13.80 -14.73
C LEU A 401 -4.49 14.74 -15.44
N SER A 402 -5.48 15.24 -14.70
CA SER A 402 -6.43 16.24 -15.18
C SER A 402 -6.87 17.14 -14.01
N SER A 403 -7.76 18.09 -14.27
CA SER A 403 -8.37 18.89 -13.18
C SER A 403 -9.21 18.06 -12.21
N THR A 404 -9.60 16.85 -12.59
CA THR A 404 -10.45 15.94 -11.80
C THR A 404 -9.79 14.62 -11.46
N VAL A 405 -8.51 14.43 -11.81
CA VAL A 405 -7.72 13.23 -11.51
C VAL A 405 -6.32 13.66 -11.07
N ARG A 406 -5.92 13.26 -9.87
CA ARG A 406 -4.58 13.48 -9.32
C ARG A 406 -3.94 12.13 -9.00
N VAL A 407 -2.64 12.04 -9.18
CA VAL A 407 -1.83 10.93 -8.67
C VAL A 407 -0.70 11.54 -7.85
N GLU A 408 -0.72 11.27 -6.55
CA GLU A 408 0.38 11.62 -5.65
C GLU A 408 1.28 10.41 -5.50
N THR A 409 2.51 10.52 -5.98
CA THR A 409 3.48 9.41 -5.97
C THR A 409 4.86 9.92 -5.62
N GLY A 410 5.65 9.06 -5.00
CA GLY A 410 7.06 9.28 -4.69
C GLY A 410 7.99 8.30 -5.41
N VAL A 411 7.46 7.58 -6.40
CA VAL A 411 8.20 6.57 -7.18
C VAL A 411 8.00 6.76 -8.67
N GLU A 412 8.94 6.24 -9.45
CA GLU A 412 8.88 6.14 -10.90
C GLU A 412 9.24 4.73 -11.38
N GLN A 413 9.06 4.46 -12.66
CA GLN A 413 9.43 3.17 -13.23
C GLN A 413 10.93 2.91 -13.06
N GLY A 414 11.27 1.70 -12.60
CA GLY A 414 12.63 1.31 -12.26
C GLY A 414 13.00 1.46 -10.79
N ASP A 415 12.23 2.23 -10.02
CA ASP A 415 12.47 2.37 -8.58
C ASP A 415 12.20 1.07 -7.82
N THR A 416 12.85 0.94 -6.65
CA THR A 416 12.70 -0.22 -5.77
C THR A 416 11.87 0.14 -4.55
N VAL A 417 10.80 -0.63 -4.29
CA VAL A 417 10.05 -0.58 -3.04
C VAL A 417 10.84 -1.37 -1.99
N SER A 418 11.40 -0.65 -1.00
CA SER A 418 12.26 -1.22 0.03
C SER A 418 11.46 -1.67 1.25
N MET A 419 12.03 -2.57 2.04
CA MET A 419 11.44 -3.05 3.30
C MET A 419 11.51 -2.03 4.46
N HIS A 420 12.25 -0.95 4.30
CA HIS A 420 12.53 -0.01 5.40
C HIS A 420 11.42 0.99 5.66
N TYR A 421 10.54 1.23 4.68
CA TYR A 421 9.53 2.28 4.70
C TYR A 421 8.14 1.75 4.33
N ASP A 422 7.16 2.65 4.39
CA ASP A 422 5.77 2.34 4.05
C ASP A 422 5.65 1.85 2.59
N PRO A 423 4.91 0.75 2.32
CA PRO A 423 4.78 0.17 0.99
C PRO A 423 3.84 0.95 0.06
N MET A 424 3.38 2.13 0.43
CA MET A 424 2.49 2.94 -0.40
C MET A 424 3.24 3.46 -1.64
N ILE A 425 2.78 3.04 -2.81
CA ILE A 425 3.33 3.42 -4.12
C ILE A 425 2.78 4.77 -4.55
N ALA A 426 1.44 4.93 -4.43
CA ALA A 426 0.73 6.12 -4.88
C ALA A 426 -0.61 6.29 -4.19
N LYS A 427 -1.14 7.52 -4.28
CA LYS A 427 -2.53 7.84 -3.98
C LYS A 427 -3.21 8.28 -5.27
N LEU A 428 -4.26 7.57 -5.66
CA LEU A 428 -5.12 7.96 -6.77
C LEU A 428 -6.28 8.76 -6.22
N VAL A 429 -6.39 10.03 -6.64
CA VAL A 429 -7.45 10.93 -6.18
C VAL A 429 -8.30 11.34 -7.37
N VAL A 430 -9.61 11.18 -7.25
CA VAL A 430 -10.57 11.53 -8.29
C VAL A 430 -11.69 12.41 -7.76
N TRP A 431 -12.20 13.28 -8.62
CA TRP A 431 -13.32 14.17 -8.32
C TRP A 431 -14.44 14.01 -9.35
N GLY A 432 -15.67 14.14 -8.91
CA GLY A 432 -16.87 14.19 -9.73
C GLY A 432 -17.90 15.19 -9.19
N GLU A 433 -18.86 15.60 -10.01
CA GLU A 433 -19.92 16.53 -9.61
C GLU A 433 -20.81 15.97 -8.48
N ASN A 434 -20.84 14.67 -8.35
CA ASN A 434 -21.51 13.93 -7.29
C ASN A 434 -20.77 12.61 -7.03
N ARG A 435 -21.20 11.88 -5.97
CA ARG A 435 -20.57 10.63 -5.55
C ARG A 435 -20.54 9.58 -6.65
N VAL A 436 -21.64 9.42 -7.40
CA VAL A 436 -21.73 8.42 -8.48
C VAL A 436 -20.73 8.73 -9.59
N ALA A 437 -20.66 9.98 -10.04
CA ALA A 437 -19.70 10.41 -11.07
C ALA A 437 -18.24 10.24 -10.63
N ALA A 438 -17.94 10.54 -9.36
CA ALA A 438 -16.62 10.33 -8.79
C ALA A 438 -16.27 8.83 -8.71
N LEU A 439 -17.21 7.98 -8.29
CA LEU A 439 -17.02 6.54 -8.19
C LEU A 439 -16.81 5.87 -9.56
N VAL A 440 -17.59 6.25 -10.57
CA VAL A 440 -17.39 5.77 -11.96
C VAL A 440 -15.98 6.13 -12.44
N LYS A 441 -15.53 7.35 -12.15
CA LYS A 441 -14.17 7.79 -12.48
C LYS A 441 -13.10 7.02 -11.72
N LEU A 442 -13.31 6.72 -10.42
CA LEU A 442 -12.39 5.90 -9.64
C LEU A 442 -12.21 4.52 -10.26
N LYS A 443 -13.31 3.86 -10.62
CA LYS A 443 -13.31 2.54 -11.27
C LYS A 443 -12.55 2.57 -12.60
N ASP A 444 -12.81 3.56 -13.45
CA ASP A 444 -12.12 3.75 -14.73
C ASP A 444 -10.62 4.01 -14.53
N CYS A 445 -10.25 4.87 -13.58
CA CYS A 445 -8.84 5.14 -13.28
C CYS A 445 -8.12 3.92 -12.72
N LEU A 446 -8.72 3.16 -11.79
CA LEU A 446 -8.13 1.94 -11.25
C LEU A 446 -7.90 0.88 -12.33
N SER A 447 -8.82 0.74 -13.30
CA SER A 447 -8.66 -0.21 -14.41
C SER A 447 -7.50 0.14 -15.36
N LYS A 448 -7.13 1.42 -15.43
CA LYS A 448 -6.06 1.95 -16.29
C LYS A 448 -4.72 2.12 -15.57
N PHE A 449 -4.68 1.92 -14.24
CA PHE A 449 -3.47 2.08 -13.46
C PHE A 449 -2.60 0.82 -13.57
N GLN A 450 -1.41 0.93 -14.17
CA GLN A 450 -0.58 -0.20 -14.53
C GLN A 450 0.67 -0.27 -13.64
N VAL A 451 0.84 -1.41 -12.97
CA VAL A 451 2.04 -1.72 -12.16
C VAL A 451 2.43 -3.16 -12.42
N ALA A 452 3.72 -3.41 -12.68
CA ALA A 452 4.29 -4.75 -12.76
C ALA A 452 5.66 -4.83 -12.10
N GLY A 453 5.99 -5.99 -11.55
CA GLY A 453 7.25 -6.27 -10.85
C GLY A 453 7.05 -6.73 -9.42
N LEU A 454 5.94 -6.32 -8.80
CA LEU A 454 5.53 -6.71 -7.45
C LEU A 454 4.00 -6.75 -7.34
N PRO A 455 3.44 -7.51 -6.40
CA PRO A 455 1.99 -7.54 -6.19
C PRO A 455 1.49 -6.22 -5.59
N THR A 456 0.28 -5.82 -5.99
CA THR A 456 -0.39 -4.60 -5.52
C THR A 456 -1.84 -4.89 -5.12
N ASN A 457 -2.44 -3.96 -4.40
CA ASN A 457 -3.85 -4.02 -4.00
C ASN A 457 -4.83 -3.49 -5.07
N ILE A 458 -4.40 -3.14 -6.27
CA ILE A 458 -5.25 -2.50 -7.30
C ILE A 458 -6.49 -3.35 -7.62
N ASN A 459 -6.34 -4.66 -7.84
CA ASN A 459 -7.46 -5.55 -8.12
C ASN A 459 -8.46 -5.62 -6.96
N PHE A 460 -7.96 -5.57 -5.73
CA PHE A 460 -8.80 -5.53 -4.55
C PHE A 460 -9.59 -4.20 -4.45
N LEU A 461 -8.93 -3.07 -4.73
CA LEU A 461 -9.58 -1.76 -4.79
C LEU A 461 -10.67 -1.71 -5.86
N GLN A 462 -10.47 -2.35 -7.01
CA GLN A 462 -11.48 -2.47 -8.06
C GLN A 462 -12.70 -3.28 -7.58
N LYS A 463 -12.49 -4.43 -6.92
CA LYS A 463 -13.58 -5.24 -6.35
C LYS A 463 -14.36 -4.46 -5.31
N LEU A 464 -13.66 -3.78 -4.41
CA LEU A 464 -14.26 -2.97 -3.38
C LEU A 464 -15.08 -1.82 -3.96
N ALA A 465 -14.53 -1.08 -4.94
CA ALA A 465 -15.24 0.01 -5.62
C ALA A 465 -16.49 -0.47 -6.40
N ASN A 466 -16.51 -1.72 -6.86
CA ASN A 466 -17.63 -2.34 -7.56
C ASN A 466 -18.64 -3.04 -6.63
N HIS A 467 -18.34 -3.12 -5.32
CA HIS A 467 -19.23 -3.78 -4.37
C HIS A 467 -20.49 -2.95 -4.12
N TRP A 468 -21.67 -3.57 -4.18
CA TRP A 468 -22.97 -2.90 -4.07
C TRP A 468 -23.14 -2.06 -2.80
N ALA A 469 -22.63 -2.52 -1.66
CA ALA A 469 -22.72 -1.79 -0.40
C ALA A 469 -21.85 -0.52 -0.43
N PHE A 470 -20.65 -0.59 -1.04
CA PHE A 470 -19.80 0.58 -1.25
C PHE A 470 -20.43 1.59 -2.21
N GLU A 471 -21.02 1.10 -3.30
CA GLU A 471 -21.76 1.96 -4.26
C GLU A 471 -22.88 2.76 -3.59
N ASN A 472 -23.60 2.13 -2.66
CA ASN A 472 -24.67 2.79 -1.91
C ASN A 472 -24.19 3.65 -0.73
N GLY A 473 -22.90 3.71 -0.47
CA GLY A 473 -22.34 4.44 0.67
C GLY A 473 -22.62 3.79 2.03
N ASN A 474 -22.92 2.50 2.06
CA ASN A 474 -23.07 1.72 3.28
C ASN A 474 -21.70 1.24 3.76
N VAL A 475 -20.93 2.18 4.30
CA VAL A 475 -19.56 1.96 4.74
C VAL A 475 -19.47 1.99 6.27
N GLU A 476 -18.64 1.08 6.81
CA GLU A 476 -18.32 1.00 8.24
C GLU A 476 -16.94 0.33 8.43
N THR A 477 -16.39 0.33 9.64
CA THR A 477 -14.98 -0.08 9.85
C THR A 477 -14.73 -1.58 9.68
N HIS A 478 -15.75 -2.42 9.81
CA HIS A 478 -15.67 -3.87 9.58
C HIS A 478 -16.12 -4.28 8.17
N PHE A 479 -16.23 -3.33 7.24
CA PHE A 479 -16.72 -3.56 5.86
C PHE A 479 -16.06 -4.77 5.19
N ILE A 480 -14.73 -4.85 5.25
CA ILE A 480 -13.97 -5.93 4.60
C ILE A 480 -14.23 -7.29 5.28
N GLU A 481 -14.45 -7.29 6.60
CA GLU A 481 -14.74 -8.52 7.36
C GLU A 481 -16.16 -9.01 7.09
N HIS A 482 -17.14 -8.08 7.06
CA HIS A 482 -18.55 -8.40 6.78
C HIS A 482 -18.76 -8.94 5.35
N PHE A 483 -18.08 -8.37 4.37
CA PHE A 483 -18.20 -8.76 2.96
C PHE A 483 -17.01 -9.60 2.47
N LYS A 484 -16.38 -10.36 3.40
CA LYS A 484 -15.20 -11.14 3.09
C LYS A 484 -15.44 -12.14 1.96
N ASP A 485 -16.57 -12.83 1.97
CA ASP A 485 -16.89 -13.83 0.97
C ASP A 485 -17.09 -13.22 -0.43
N ASP A 486 -17.67 -12.02 -0.52
CA ASP A 486 -17.84 -11.31 -1.79
C ASP A 486 -16.51 -10.74 -2.33
N LEU A 487 -15.62 -10.31 -1.44
CA LEU A 487 -14.37 -9.64 -1.81
C LEU A 487 -13.22 -10.61 -2.12
N PHE A 488 -13.17 -11.80 -1.46
CA PHE A 488 -12.05 -12.72 -1.54
C PHE A 488 -12.36 -14.05 -2.20
N VAL A 489 -13.63 -14.43 -2.32
CA VAL A 489 -14.01 -15.67 -3.03
C VAL A 489 -14.11 -15.41 -4.52
N ALA A 490 -13.70 -16.41 -5.32
CA ALA A 490 -13.90 -16.37 -6.76
C ALA A 490 -15.41 -16.30 -7.09
N PRO A 491 -15.83 -15.46 -8.05
CA PRO A 491 -17.20 -15.49 -8.51
C PRO A 491 -17.57 -16.92 -8.93
N SER A 492 -18.79 -17.35 -8.60
CA SER A 492 -19.29 -18.72 -8.85
C SER A 492 -19.23 -19.17 -10.32
N ASN A 493 -18.98 -18.25 -11.25
CA ASN A 493 -18.73 -18.49 -12.66
C ASN A 493 -17.23 -18.59 -12.99
N GLN A 494 -16.53 -19.59 -12.44
CA GLN A 494 -15.11 -19.84 -12.77
C GLN A 494 -14.84 -20.04 -14.27
N LEU A 495 -15.82 -20.50 -15.05
CA LEU A 495 -15.72 -20.60 -16.50
C LEU A 495 -15.40 -19.27 -17.18
N SER A 496 -15.99 -18.16 -16.73
CA SER A 496 -15.75 -16.84 -17.31
C SER A 496 -14.33 -16.31 -17.04
N SER A 497 -13.74 -16.65 -15.87
CA SER A 497 -12.36 -16.23 -15.51
C SER A 497 -11.31 -16.96 -16.35
N ASN A 498 -11.49 -18.28 -16.56
CA ASN A 498 -10.59 -19.07 -17.39
C ASN A 498 -10.66 -18.65 -18.87
N ASP A 499 -11.84 -18.29 -19.37
CA ASP A 499 -12.02 -17.83 -20.74
C ASP A 499 -11.38 -16.45 -20.96
N ALA A 500 -11.52 -15.55 -19.99
CA ALA A 500 -10.85 -14.26 -20.03
C ALA A 500 -9.31 -14.39 -20.01
N ALA A 501 -8.77 -15.31 -19.20
CA ALA A 501 -7.33 -15.59 -19.17
C ALA A 501 -6.83 -16.18 -20.51
N ARG A 502 -7.59 -17.08 -21.15
CA ARG A 502 -7.27 -17.64 -22.46
C ARG A 502 -7.29 -16.59 -23.56
N LEU A 503 -8.33 -15.73 -23.57
CA LEU A 503 -8.38 -14.60 -24.50
C LEU A 503 -7.15 -13.70 -24.30
N SER A 504 -6.82 -13.37 -23.05
CA SER A 504 -5.64 -12.57 -22.75
C SER A 504 -4.34 -13.25 -23.20
N ALA A 505 -4.20 -14.56 -23.01
CA ALA A 505 -3.04 -15.33 -23.51
C ALA A 505 -2.92 -15.29 -25.04
N THR A 506 -4.06 -15.37 -25.73
CA THR A 506 -4.12 -15.25 -27.19
C THR A 506 -3.65 -13.88 -27.66
N VAL A 507 -4.13 -12.82 -26.99
CA VAL A 507 -3.72 -11.43 -27.26
C VAL A 507 -2.23 -11.23 -26.95
N VAL A 508 -1.73 -11.79 -25.81
CA VAL A 508 -0.29 -11.74 -25.46
C VAL A 508 0.55 -12.35 -26.57
N ALA A 509 0.18 -13.55 -27.07
CA ALA A 509 0.94 -14.20 -28.13
C ALA A 509 1.05 -13.34 -29.39
N ALA A 510 -0.05 -12.73 -29.83
CA ALA A 510 -0.06 -11.83 -30.99
C ALA A 510 0.79 -10.56 -30.76
N CYS A 511 0.70 -9.95 -29.56
CA CYS A 511 1.49 -8.76 -29.21
C CYS A 511 3.00 -9.07 -29.13
N VAL A 512 3.39 -10.20 -28.53
CA VAL A 512 4.80 -10.63 -28.47
C VAL A 512 5.38 -10.77 -29.87
N ILE A 513 4.66 -11.42 -30.77
CA ILE A 513 5.09 -11.58 -32.17
C ILE A 513 5.20 -10.22 -32.88
N SER A 514 4.19 -9.36 -32.71
CA SER A 514 4.21 -8.01 -33.31
C SER A 514 5.40 -7.20 -32.80
N ARG A 515 5.73 -7.29 -31.52
CA ARG A 515 6.90 -6.65 -30.91
C ARG A 515 8.21 -7.19 -31.45
N GLU A 516 8.35 -8.52 -31.56
CA GLU A 516 9.53 -9.15 -32.14
C GLU A 516 9.77 -8.65 -33.58
N HIS A 517 8.71 -8.59 -34.38
CA HIS A 517 8.78 -8.04 -35.73
C HIS A 517 9.16 -6.55 -35.77
N SER A 518 8.67 -5.75 -34.85
CA SER A 518 9.02 -4.31 -34.78
C SER A 518 10.48 -4.12 -34.39
N LEU A 519 10.99 -4.86 -33.43
CA LEU A 519 12.39 -4.80 -32.99
C LEU A 519 13.36 -5.24 -34.10
N LEU A 520 13.01 -6.26 -34.90
CA LEU A 520 13.80 -6.68 -36.05
C LEU A 520 13.85 -5.63 -37.17
N LYS A 521 12.79 -4.82 -37.32
CA LYS A 521 12.77 -3.72 -38.28
C LYS A 521 13.62 -2.51 -37.84
N GLU A 522 13.64 -2.23 -36.54
CA GLU A 522 14.39 -1.10 -35.96
C GLU A 522 15.90 -1.38 -35.86
N ASN A 523 16.28 -2.66 -35.61
CA ASN A 523 17.66 -3.10 -35.42
C ASN A 523 17.98 -4.29 -36.32
N PRO A 524 18.13 -4.12 -37.63
CA PRO A 524 18.51 -5.21 -38.50
C PRO A 524 19.92 -5.70 -38.15
N PRO A 525 20.14 -7.00 -37.93
CA PRO A 525 21.46 -7.53 -37.61
C PRO A 525 22.41 -7.40 -38.82
N GLY A 526 23.46 -6.57 -38.63
CA GLY A 526 24.52 -6.35 -39.62
C GLY A 526 24.27 -5.20 -40.59
N ASN A 527 25.35 -4.70 -41.19
CA ASN A 527 25.42 -3.54 -42.06
C ASN A 527 24.75 -3.74 -43.44
N SER A 528 23.89 -4.76 -43.62
CA SER A 528 23.18 -5.04 -44.87
C SER A 528 21.80 -4.42 -44.86
N SER A 529 21.69 -3.28 -45.49
CA SER A 529 20.41 -2.67 -45.85
C SER A 529 19.52 -3.70 -46.56
N LEU A 530 18.31 -3.95 -45.97
CA LEU A 530 17.20 -4.59 -46.65
C LEU A 530 17.40 -6.08 -47.11
N SER A 531 17.69 -6.94 -46.16
CA SER A 531 17.40 -8.35 -46.40
C SER A 531 15.89 -8.58 -46.32
N ILE A 532 15.29 -9.08 -47.40
CA ILE A 532 13.88 -9.52 -47.50
C ILE A 532 13.49 -10.44 -46.34
N TRP A 533 14.46 -11.17 -45.79
CA TRP A 533 14.27 -12.08 -44.67
C TRP A 533 13.89 -11.43 -43.34
N TYR A 534 14.16 -10.13 -43.18
CA TYR A 534 13.80 -9.36 -41.94
C TYR A 534 12.59 -8.46 -42.13
N SER A 535 12.17 -8.25 -43.38
CA SER A 535 11.05 -7.32 -43.67
C SER A 535 9.70 -8.01 -43.85
N SER A 536 9.67 -9.34 -43.96
CA SER A 536 8.46 -10.15 -44.12
C SER A 536 8.21 -11.06 -42.93
N PRO A 537 6.93 -11.29 -42.54
CA PRO A 537 6.61 -12.39 -41.66
C PRO A 537 7.22 -13.71 -42.18
N PRO A 538 7.45 -14.72 -41.34
CA PRO A 538 8.18 -15.93 -41.73
C PRO A 538 7.59 -16.56 -42.99
N PHE A 539 8.22 -16.26 -44.12
CA PHE A 539 7.78 -16.71 -45.44
C PHE A 539 8.14 -18.16 -45.63
N ARG A 540 7.16 -18.96 -45.96
CA ARG A 540 7.36 -20.35 -46.40
C ARG A 540 6.60 -20.61 -47.70
N VAL A 541 7.26 -21.22 -48.66
CA VAL A 541 6.64 -21.61 -49.92
C VAL A 541 5.69 -22.77 -49.63
N HIS A 542 4.43 -22.64 -49.88
CA HIS A 542 3.37 -23.66 -49.73
C HIS A 542 2.85 -23.93 -48.29
N HIS A 543 3.43 -23.38 -47.23
CA HIS A 543 2.95 -23.60 -45.87
C HIS A 543 2.95 -22.34 -45.04
N CYS A 544 1.99 -22.20 -44.11
CA CYS A 544 2.03 -21.16 -43.07
C CYS A 544 3.04 -21.55 -41.99
N ALA A 545 3.83 -20.61 -41.49
CA ALA A 545 4.72 -20.86 -40.37
C ALA A 545 3.90 -21.11 -39.10
N LYS A 546 4.23 -22.19 -38.39
CA LYS A 546 3.62 -22.51 -37.09
C LYS A 546 4.64 -22.32 -35.98
N ARG A 547 4.19 -21.77 -34.86
CA ARG A 547 4.96 -21.58 -33.62
C ARG A 547 4.13 -22.05 -32.45
N THR A 548 4.74 -22.68 -31.46
CA THR A 548 4.11 -23.01 -30.18
C THR A 548 4.61 -22.05 -29.12
N MET A 549 3.71 -21.57 -28.28
CA MET A 549 4.03 -20.74 -27.14
C MET A 549 3.38 -21.33 -25.88
N GLU A 550 4.19 -21.55 -24.84
CA GLU A 550 3.72 -22.03 -23.56
C GLU A 550 3.71 -20.87 -22.57
N LEU A 551 2.57 -20.66 -21.93
CA LEU A 551 2.36 -19.62 -20.93
C LEU A 551 1.82 -20.27 -19.66
N GLU A 552 2.47 -20.03 -18.54
CA GLU A 552 1.96 -20.38 -17.22
C GLU A 552 1.09 -19.23 -16.70
N TRP A 553 -0.11 -19.53 -16.25
CA TRP A 553 -1.02 -18.58 -15.64
C TRP A 553 -1.36 -19.01 -14.22
N GLU A 554 -1.22 -18.11 -13.26
CA GLU A 554 -1.63 -18.31 -11.88
C GLU A 554 -3.05 -17.79 -11.68
N ASN A 555 -3.92 -18.64 -11.14
CA ASN A 555 -5.25 -18.19 -10.72
C ASN A 555 -5.09 -17.35 -9.44
N GLU A 556 -5.63 -16.14 -9.43
CA GLU A 556 -5.58 -15.21 -8.28
C GLU A 556 -6.20 -15.81 -7.01
N TYR A 557 -7.11 -16.79 -7.17
CA TYR A 557 -7.85 -17.45 -6.08
C TYR A 557 -7.31 -18.82 -5.67
N ASP A 558 -6.50 -19.46 -6.52
CA ASP A 558 -5.91 -20.77 -6.26
C ASP A 558 -4.44 -20.78 -6.69
N SER A 559 -3.57 -20.39 -5.78
CA SER A 559 -2.12 -20.38 -6.00
C SER A 559 -1.51 -21.80 -6.07
N SER A 560 -2.29 -22.86 -5.79
CA SER A 560 -1.82 -24.25 -5.84
C SER A 560 -1.89 -24.86 -7.25
N ALA A 561 -2.68 -24.27 -8.16
CA ALA A 561 -2.84 -24.73 -9.52
C ALA A 561 -2.22 -23.74 -10.52
N SER A 562 -0.99 -24.01 -10.98
CA SER A 562 -0.47 -23.37 -12.17
C SER A 562 -1.12 -24.00 -13.41
N ASN A 563 -1.86 -23.21 -14.17
CA ASN A 563 -2.45 -23.64 -15.42
C ASN A 563 -1.47 -23.37 -16.56
N LEU A 564 -0.94 -24.42 -17.18
CA LEU A 564 -0.13 -24.30 -18.38
C LEU A 564 -1.06 -24.17 -19.59
N LEU A 565 -0.92 -23.09 -20.33
CA LEU A 565 -1.62 -22.83 -21.58
C LEU A 565 -0.63 -23.01 -22.74
N THR A 566 -0.89 -24.02 -23.59
CA THR A 566 -0.11 -24.24 -24.83
C THR A 566 -0.88 -23.63 -26.00
N LEU A 567 -0.29 -22.61 -26.63
CA LEU A 567 -0.86 -21.91 -27.77
C LEU A 567 -0.16 -22.35 -29.04
N SER A 568 -0.93 -22.79 -30.06
CA SER A 568 -0.44 -23.05 -31.42
C SER A 568 -0.75 -21.87 -32.32
N ILE A 569 0.27 -21.20 -32.84
CA ILE A 569 0.16 -19.94 -33.57
C ILE A 569 0.51 -20.21 -35.05
N THR A 570 -0.42 -19.99 -35.94
CA THR A 570 -0.23 -20.08 -37.38
C THR A 570 -0.19 -18.68 -37.99
N HIS A 571 0.95 -18.34 -38.60
CA HIS A 571 1.11 -17.05 -39.28
C HIS A 571 0.43 -17.03 -40.64
N LYS A 572 -0.49 -16.12 -40.89
CA LYS A 572 -1.12 -15.89 -42.19
C LYS A 572 -0.36 -14.83 -43.01
N PRO A 573 -0.45 -14.86 -44.35
CA PRO A 573 0.25 -13.93 -45.22
C PRO A 573 -0.12 -12.44 -45.00
N GLU A 574 -1.32 -12.17 -44.52
CA GLU A 574 -1.85 -10.82 -44.32
C GLU A 574 -1.37 -10.17 -43.02
N GLY A 575 -0.43 -10.79 -42.29
CA GLY A 575 0.08 -10.29 -41.00
C GLY A 575 -0.85 -10.57 -39.83
N THR A 576 -1.85 -11.43 -40.04
CA THR A 576 -2.72 -11.97 -38.97
C THR A 576 -2.16 -13.27 -38.45
N CYS A 577 -2.49 -13.64 -37.23
CA CYS A 577 -2.16 -14.92 -36.60
C CYS A 577 -3.46 -15.66 -36.26
N LEU A 578 -3.53 -16.93 -36.69
CA LEU A 578 -4.56 -17.83 -36.19
C LEU A 578 -4.00 -18.55 -34.97
N ILE A 579 -4.66 -18.41 -33.82
CA ILE A 579 -4.18 -18.92 -32.53
C ILE A 579 -5.17 -19.93 -31.97
N GLU A 580 -4.68 -21.12 -31.68
CA GLU A 580 -5.41 -22.25 -31.14
C GLU A 580 -4.92 -22.54 -29.71
N THR A 581 -5.83 -22.79 -28.78
CA THR A 581 -5.53 -22.98 -27.35
C THR A 581 -5.49 -24.46 -26.94
N GLY A 582 -5.17 -25.39 -27.81
CA GLY A 582 -4.91 -26.81 -27.49
C GLY A 582 -6.06 -27.62 -26.89
N GLN A 583 -7.25 -27.06 -26.72
CA GLN A 583 -8.45 -27.76 -26.27
C GLN A 583 -9.55 -27.62 -27.33
N GLU A 584 -10.12 -28.77 -27.74
CA GLU A 584 -11.12 -28.86 -28.83
C GLU A 584 -12.40 -28.01 -28.61
N ILE A 585 -12.62 -27.49 -27.40
CA ILE A 585 -13.83 -26.74 -27.03
C ILE A 585 -13.76 -25.26 -27.45
N PHE A 586 -12.56 -24.74 -27.72
CA PHE A 586 -12.41 -23.32 -28.06
C PHE A 586 -12.02 -23.18 -29.55
N PRO A 587 -12.79 -22.35 -30.27
CA PRO A 587 -12.46 -22.10 -31.68
C PRO A 587 -11.12 -21.36 -31.79
N ALA A 588 -10.41 -21.60 -32.89
CA ALA A 588 -9.24 -20.82 -33.24
C ALA A 588 -9.60 -19.36 -33.44
N VAL A 589 -8.86 -18.45 -32.83
CA VAL A 589 -9.09 -17.00 -32.89
C VAL A 589 -8.14 -16.37 -33.89
N GLU A 590 -8.67 -15.58 -34.82
CA GLU A 590 -7.86 -14.80 -35.74
C GLU A 590 -7.53 -13.45 -35.13
N VAL A 591 -6.24 -13.17 -34.93
CA VAL A 591 -5.76 -11.98 -34.22
C VAL A 591 -4.74 -11.24 -35.06
N LYS A 592 -4.90 -9.92 -35.14
CA LYS A 592 -3.91 -8.99 -35.72
C LYS A 592 -3.48 -8.02 -34.63
N ALA A 593 -2.18 -7.96 -34.34
CA ALA A 593 -1.62 -7.01 -33.40
C ALA A 593 -0.71 -6.02 -34.12
N THR A 594 -0.92 -4.73 -33.86
CA THR A 594 -0.11 -3.63 -34.39
C THR A 594 0.57 -2.93 -33.23
N HIS A 595 1.89 -2.92 -33.22
CA HIS A 595 2.69 -2.22 -32.22
C HIS A 595 2.61 -0.70 -32.45
N LEU A 596 2.16 0.06 -31.45
CA LEU A 596 1.97 1.51 -31.52
C LEU A 596 3.18 2.30 -30.98
N GLY A 597 4.14 1.60 -30.41
CA GLY A 597 5.31 2.15 -29.74
C GLY A 597 5.28 1.86 -28.23
N ASN A 598 6.44 1.90 -27.57
CA ASN A 598 6.62 1.53 -26.16
C ASN A 598 6.03 0.14 -25.85
N ASN A 599 5.04 0.10 -24.99
CA ASN A 599 4.36 -1.12 -24.57
C ASN A 599 2.91 -1.21 -25.05
N ASP A 600 2.49 -0.34 -25.98
CA ASP A 600 1.10 -0.22 -26.44
C ASP A 600 0.89 -0.88 -27.80
N PHE A 601 -0.25 -1.55 -27.93
CA PHE A 601 -0.67 -2.28 -29.11
C PHE A 601 -2.13 -1.99 -29.42
N ARG A 602 -2.47 -2.02 -30.70
CA ARG A 602 -3.84 -2.16 -31.15
C ARG A 602 -4.04 -3.58 -31.64
N VAL A 603 -5.01 -4.26 -31.08
CA VAL A 603 -5.32 -5.66 -31.37
C VAL A 603 -6.71 -5.76 -31.97
N GLU A 604 -6.80 -6.44 -33.09
CA GLU A 604 -8.06 -6.80 -33.74
C GLU A 604 -8.24 -8.32 -33.60
N ALA A 605 -9.28 -8.74 -32.92
CA ALA A 605 -9.61 -10.15 -32.71
C ALA A 605 -11.10 -10.37 -32.98
N ASP A 606 -11.44 -11.30 -33.87
CA ASP A 606 -12.83 -11.63 -34.26
C ASP A 606 -13.71 -10.41 -34.59
N GLY A 607 -13.12 -9.41 -35.28
CA GLY A 607 -13.80 -8.18 -35.68
C GLY A 607 -13.92 -7.11 -34.58
N VAL A 608 -13.38 -7.37 -33.38
CA VAL A 608 -13.33 -6.41 -32.27
C VAL A 608 -11.93 -5.78 -32.21
N SER A 609 -11.85 -4.45 -32.22
CA SER A 609 -10.59 -3.71 -32.03
C SER A 609 -10.46 -3.26 -30.58
N MET A 610 -9.31 -3.51 -29.96
CA MET A 610 -9.01 -3.13 -28.59
C MET A 610 -7.60 -2.54 -28.45
N ASP A 611 -7.43 -1.59 -27.54
CA ASP A 611 -6.13 -1.09 -27.14
C ASP A 611 -5.60 -1.95 -25.98
N VAL A 612 -4.34 -2.35 -26.09
CA VAL A 612 -3.67 -3.30 -25.18
C VAL A 612 -2.35 -2.70 -24.74
N SER A 613 -2.03 -2.80 -23.47
CA SER A 613 -0.68 -2.52 -22.95
C SER A 613 -0.04 -3.80 -22.45
N LEU A 614 1.25 -4.00 -22.77
CA LEU A 614 1.98 -5.22 -22.47
C LEU A 614 3.33 -4.88 -21.81
N ALA A 615 3.53 -5.25 -20.56
CA ALA A 615 4.82 -5.13 -19.90
C ALA A 615 5.51 -6.50 -19.81
N ILE A 616 6.76 -6.56 -20.27
CA ILE A 616 7.58 -7.77 -20.28
C ILE A 616 8.89 -7.49 -19.58
N TYR A 617 9.24 -8.32 -18.59
CA TYR A 617 10.55 -8.29 -17.93
C TYR A 617 11.03 -9.70 -17.58
N VAL A 618 12.32 -9.86 -17.38
CA VAL A 618 12.94 -11.13 -16.99
C VAL A 618 13.36 -11.09 -15.53
N LYS A 619 12.95 -12.10 -14.79
CA LYS A 619 13.35 -12.31 -13.41
C LYS A 619 13.55 -13.80 -13.17
N ASP A 620 14.67 -14.20 -12.56
CA ASP A 620 14.99 -15.58 -12.19
C ASP A 620 14.82 -16.57 -13.37
N GLN A 621 15.38 -16.22 -14.54
CA GLN A 621 15.29 -16.98 -15.81
C GLN A 621 13.85 -17.23 -16.29
N THR A 622 12.91 -16.51 -15.76
CA THR A 622 11.51 -16.55 -16.17
C THR A 622 11.12 -15.21 -16.77
N LYS A 623 10.47 -15.24 -17.92
CA LYS A 623 9.89 -14.06 -18.56
C LYS A 623 8.51 -13.83 -17.99
N HIS A 624 8.32 -12.71 -17.31
CA HIS A 624 7.05 -12.26 -16.79
C HIS A 624 6.37 -11.36 -17.81
N ILE A 625 5.10 -11.58 -18.04
CA ILE A 625 4.31 -10.88 -19.05
C ILE A 625 3.03 -10.40 -18.38
N HIS A 626 2.85 -9.11 -18.28
CA HIS A 626 1.63 -8.47 -17.77
C HIS A 626 0.88 -7.85 -18.92
N ILE A 627 -0.43 -8.05 -18.97
CA ILE A 627 -1.31 -7.49 -20.00
C ILE A 627 -2.45 -6.73 -19.36
N TRP A 628 -2.76 -5.57 -19.92
CA TRP A 628 -3.92 -4.75 -19.59
C TRP A 628 -4.74 -4.50 -20.86
N HIS A 629 -6.00 -4.91 -20.86
CA HIS A 629 -6.94 -4.65 -21.93
C HIS A 629 -8.37 -4.48 -21.39
N GLY A 630 -9.02 -3.38 -21.69
CA GLY A 630 -10.31 -3.04 -21.11
C GLY A 630 -10.26 -3.01 -19.58
N SER A 631 -11.11 -3.80 -18.93
CA SER A 631 -11.12 -3.97 -17.47
C SER A 631 -10.30 -5.17 -17.00
N HIS A 632 -9.65 -5.90 -17.91
CA HIS A 632 -8.91 -7.12 -17.60
C HIS A 632 -7.41 -6.85 -17.46
N ASN A 633 -6.83 -7.48 -16.46
CA ASN A 633 -5.41 -7.47 -16.21
C ASN A 633 -5.00 -8.92 -15.84
N HIS A 634 -4.06 -9.48 -16.55
CA HIS A 634 -3.56 -10.83 -16.32
C HIS A 634 -2.04 -10.86 -16.32
N GLN A 635 -1.50 -11.83 -15.58
CA GLN A 635 -0.07 -12.09 -15.50
C GLN A 635 0.20 -13.51 -16.00
N PHE A 636 1.16 -13.61 -16.91
CA PHE A 636 1.66 -14.86 -17.43
C PHE A 636 3.15 -14.99 -17.17
N ARG A 637 3.62 -16.24 -17.11
CA ARG A 637 5.03 -16.57 -17.03
C ARG A 637 5.41 -17.46 -18.21
N GLN A 638 6.62 -17.27 -18.72
CA GLN A 638 7.20 -18.10 -19.76
C GLN A 638 8.61 -18.49 -19.34
N LYS A 639 8.91 -19.78 -19.27
CA LYS A 639 10.28 -20.27 -19.01
C LYS A 639 11.16 -19.94 -20.22
N ILE A 640 12.34 -19.38 -19.97
CA ILE A 640 13.35 -19.17 -21.01
C ILE A 640 14.07 -20.50 -21.16
N GLY A 641 13.80 -21.20 -22.27
CA GLY A 641 14.53 -22.43 -22.59
C GLY A 641 16.02 -22.14 -22.75
N HIS A 642 16.89 -22.94 -22.14
CA HIS A 642 18.30 -22.93 -22.49
C HIS A 642 18.38 -23.37 -23.95
N GLU A 643 18.90 -22.53 -24.85
CA GLU A 643 19.46 -22.98 -26.10
C GLU A 643 20.56 -23.95 -25.71
N LEU A 644 20.37 -25.21 -26.08
CA LEU A 644 21.39 -26.25 -25.96
C LEU A 644 22.59 -25.83 -26.82
N SER A 645 23.62 -25.28 -26.18
CA SER A 645 24.95 -25.27 -26.76
C SER A 645 25.41 -26.73 -26.80
N ASP A 646 25.69 -27.26 -27.99
CA ASP A 646 26.10 -28.63 -28.28
C ASP A 646 27.47 -29.05 -27.70
N ASP A 647 27.99 -28.38 -26.72
CA ASP A 647 29.27 -28.69 -26.07
C ASP A 647 29.12 -28.63 -24.55
N ASP A 648 28.57 -29.68 -23.92
CA ASP A 648 28.91 -30.09 -22.55
C ASP A 648 28.17 -31.37 -22.13
N GLU A 649 28.64 -32.52 -22.60
CA GLU A 649 28.52 -33.79 -21.88
C GLU A 649 29.48 -33.76 -20.69
N ALA A 650 29.08 -33.15 -19.57
CA ALA A 650 29.53 -33.54 -18.23
C ALA A 650 29.03 -32.55 -17.18
N GLN A 651 28.29 -33.10 -16.28
CA GLN A 651 27.79 -32.53 -15.01
C GLN A 651 26.32 -32.12 -15.01
N HIS A 652 25.47 -33.15 -14.92
CA HIS A 652 24.14 -33.01 -14.29
C HIS A 652 24.31 -32.52 -12.86
N LYS A 653 24.25 -31.17 -12.69
CA LYS A 653 23.71 -30.61 -11.46
C LYS A 653 22.20 -30.53 -11.66
N PRO A 654 21.37 -31.10 -10.77
CA PRO A 654 19.93 -30.91 -10.84
C PRO A 654 19.64 -29.44 -10.78
N SER A 655 18.98 -28.89 -11.82
CA SER A 655 18.34 -27.61 -11.78
C SER A 655 17.44 -27.59 -10.52
N PHE A 656 17.62 -26.62 -9.67
CA PHE A 656 16.67 -26.34 -8.60
C PHE A 656 15.35 -25.88 -9.25
N ASP A 657 14.58 -26.82 -9.74
CA ASP A 657 13.15 -26.66 -9.87
C ASP A 657 12.63 -26.30 -8.51
N THR A 658 11.71 -25.36 -8.43
CA THR A 658 10.96 -24.93 -7.23
C THR A 658 10.90 -26.06 -6.23
N ALA A 659 11.90 -26.11 -5.34
CA ALA A 659 12.09 -27.21 -4.42
C ALA A 659 10.84 -27.19 -3.56
N SER A 660 10.00 -28.20 -3.74
CA SER A 660 9.01 -28.55 -2.75
C SER A 660 9.80 -28.79 -1.47
N HIS A 661 9.89 -27.75 -0.64
CA HIS A 661 10.56 -27.88 0.64
C HIS A 661 9.96 -29.08 1.39
N PRO A 662 10.75 -29.90 2.07
CA PRO A 662 10.25 -31.02 2.82
C PRO A 662 9.09 -30.60 3.71
N ARG A 663 8.06 -31.44 3.87
CA ARG A 663 6.93 -31.15 4.74
C ARG A 663 7.41 -30.65 6.10
N GLY A 664 6.86 -29.53 6.58
CA GLY A 664 7.25 -28.89 7.83
C GLY A 664 8.31 -27.80 7.70
N THR A 665 8.87 -27.52 6.50
CA THR A 665 9.77 -26.40 6.30
C THR A 665 8.98 -25.09 6.29
N VAL A 666 9.44 -24.12 7.07
CA VAL A 666 8.86 -22.78 7.17
C VAL A 666 9.80 -21.77 6.51
N VAL A 667 9.27 -21.06 5.55
CA VAL A 667 9.98 -19.98 4.85
C VAL A 667 9.49 -18.62 5.33
N ALA A 668 10.30 -17.58 5.16
CA ALA A 668 9.90 -16.21 5.46
C ALA A 668 8.75 -15.81 4.53
N PRO A 669 7.60 -15.38 5.06
CA PRO A 669 6.43 -15.00 4.27
C PRO A 669 6.61 -13.65 3.58
N MET A 670 7.63 -12.88 3.99
CA MET A 670 8.00 -11.56 3.46
C MET A 670 9.46 -11.25 3.82
N ALA A 671 10.08 -10.34 3.09
CA ALA A 671 11.37 -9.77 3.49
C ALA A 671 11.19 -8.93 4.77
N GLY A 672 12.04 -9.11 5.78
CA GLY A 672 11.89 -8.44 7.07
C GLY A 672 13.07 -8.59 8.00
N LEU A 673 12.98 -7.92 9.14
CA LEU A 673 13.93 -8.02 10.25
C LEU A 673 13.38 -8.99 11.30
N VAL A 674 14.17 -9.93 11.77
CA VAL A 674 13.82 -10.79 12.91
C VAL A 674 13.88 -9.95 14.18
N VAL A 675 12.72 -9.61 14.75
CA VAL A 675 12.65 -8.81 15.98
C VAL A 675 12.91 -9.67 17.21
N LYS A 676 12.32 -10.86 17.22
CA LYS A 676 12.38 -11.77 18.37
C LYS A 676 12.29 -13.22 17.93
N VAL A 677 13.10 -14.06 18.55
CA VAL A 677 13.01 -15.52 18.46
C VAL A 677 12.46 -16.02 19.78
N LEU A 678 11.34 -16.75 19.75
CA LEU A 678 10.56 -17.14 20.92
C LEU A 678 10.90 -18.55 21.41
N VAL A 679 11.47 -19.39 20.54
CA VAL A 679 11.85 -20.78 20.84
C VAL A 679 13.32 -21.01 20.46
N LYS A 680 13.91 -22.08 21.01
CA LYS A 680 15.28 -22.50 20.65
C LYS A 680 15.23 -23.64 19.65
N ASP A 681 16.31 -23.80 18.88
CA ASP A 681 16.48 -24.98 18.04
C ASP A 681 16.41 -26.27 18.89
N GLY A 682 15.73 -27.30 18.40
CA GLY A 682 15.44 -28.53 19.13
C GLY A 682 14.22 -28.50 20.07
N SER A 683 13.56 -27.34 20.25
CA SER A 683 12.36 -27.23 21.11
C SER A 683 11.18 -27.96 20.47
N LYS A 684 10.36 -28.60 21.32
CA LYS A 684 9.06 -29.16 20.89
C LYS A 684 8.02 -28.06 20.87
N VAL A 685 7.23 -28.04 19.82
CA VAL A 685 6.19 -27.02 19.57
C VAL A 685 4.87 -27.69 19.17
N GLU A 686 3.78 -27.01 19.44
CA GLU A 686 2.44 -27.39 18.97
C GLU A 686 2.10 -26.66 17.66
N GLU A 687 1.14 -27.19 16.90
CA GLU A 687 0.64 -26.53 15.69
C GLU A 687 0.08 -25.13 16.05
N GLY A 688 0.45 -24.13 15.27
CA GLY A 688 0.05 -22.73 15.50
C GLY A 688 0.83 -22.00 16.59
N GLN A 689 1.77 -22.67 17.28
CA GLN A 689 2.61 -22.03 18.30
C GLN A 689 3.54 -20.97 17.68
N PRO A 690 3.62 -19.74 18.26
CA PRO A 690 4.55 -18.69 17.81
C PRO A 690 6.02 -19.13 17.96
N ILE A 691 6.80 -18.99 16.90
CA ILE A 691 8.23 -19.36 16.85
C ILE A 691 9.12 -18.11 16.83
N LEU A 692 8.83 -17.18 15.97
CA LEU A 692 9.58 -15.92 15.85
C LEU A 692 8.68 -14.78 15.34
N VAL A 693 9.14 -13.55 15.49
CA VAL A 693 8.46 -12.34 15.05
C VAL A 693 9.33 -11.65 14.01
N LEU A 694 8.79 -11.43 12.83
CA LEU A 694 9.37 -10.61 11.76
C LEU A 694 8.74 -9.22 11.77
N GLU A 695 9.55 -8.19 11.57
CA GLU A 695 9.10 -6.83 11.34
C GLU A 695 9.45 -6.41 9.92
N ALA A 696 8.49 -5.91 9.18
CA ALA A 696 8.69 -5.24 7.91
C ALA A 696 7.71 -4.09 7.78
N MET A 697 8.15 -2.95 7.25
CA MET A 697 7.30 -1.80 6.90
C MET A 697 6.36 -1.40 8.04
N LYS A 698 6.86 -1.35 9.29
CA LYS A 698 6.12 -1.04 10.54
C LYS A 698 5.07 -2.07 10.97
N MET A 699 5.06 -3.25 10.33
CA MET A 699 4.16 -4.35 10.71
C MET A 699 4.95 -5.50 11.33
N GLU A 700 4.47 -6.02 12.45
CA GLU A 700 4.97 -7.25 13.05
C GLU A 700 4.18 -8.45 12.54
N HIS A 701 4.87 -9.47 12.06
CA HIS A 701 4.28 -10.74 11.64
C HIS A 701 4.81 -11.88 12.49
N VAL A 702 3.89 -12.61 13.11
CA VAL A 702 4.23 -13.77 13.96
C VAL A 702 4.28 -15.01 13.08
N VAL A 703 5.48 -15.59 12.94
CA VAL A 703 5.67 -16.86 12.24
C VAL A 703 5.38 -17.99 13.23
N LYS A 704 4.46 -18.89 12.84
CA LYS A 704 3.95 -19.99 13.68
C LYS A 704 4.41 -21.34 13.15
N ALA A 705 4.40 -22.34 14.03
CA ALA A 705 4.65 -23.73 13.66
C ALA A 705 3.53 -24.25 12.75
N PRO A 706 3.83 -24.88 11.60
CA PRO A 706 2.83 -25.42 10.67
C PRO A 706 2.23 -26.76 11.15
N CYS A 707 2.91 -27.44 12.04
CA CYS A 707 2.49 -28.71 12.64
C CYS A 707 3.16 -28.89 14.02
N ALA A 708 2.69 -29.84 14.81
CA ALA A 708 3.32 -30.22 16.06
C ALA A 708 4.59 -31.04 15.79
N GLY A 709 5.70 -30.77 16.51
CA GLY A 709 6.96 -31.48 16.32
C GLY A 709 8.17 -30.82 16.94
N GLY A 710 9.37 -31.27 16.55
CA GLY A 710 10.63 -30.64 16.95
C GLY A 710 11.09 -29.58 15.96
N VAL A 711 11.48 -28.40 16.41
CA VAL A 711 12.05 -27.33 15.58
C VAL A 711 13.49 -27.68 15.25
N HIS A 712 13.85 -27.63 13.96
CA HIS A 712 15.19 -27.91 13.48
C HIS A 712 15.66 -26.86 12.47
N GLY A 713 16.96 -26.52 12.54
CA GLY A 713 17.57 -25.57 11.60
C GLY A 713 17.15 -24.12 11.81
N LEU A 714 16.77 -23.75 13.03
CA LEU A 714 16.48 -22.38 13.40
C LEU A 714 17.78 -21.61 13.60
N LEU A 715 18.34 -21.10 12.48
CA LEU A 715 19.62 -20.41 12.44
C LEU A 715 19.49 -18.89 12.49
N VAL A 716 18.27 -18.37 12.47
CA VAL A 716 18.03 -16.92 12.48
C VAL A 716 18.12 -16.34 13.90
N THR A 717 18.71 -15.16 14.01
CA THR A 717 18.87 -14.43 15.28
C THR A 717 18.13 -13.09 15.26
N ALA A 718 17.77 -12.59 16.45
CA ALA A 718 17.18 -11.27 16.57
C ALA A 718 18.14 -10.20 16.02
N GLY A 719 17.63 -9.29 15.21
CA GLY A 719 18.39 -8.30 14.46
C GLY A 719 18.88 -8.75 13.08
N GLN A 720 18.65 -10.00 12.69
CA GLN A 720 19.01 -10.52 11.38
C GLN A 720 17.93 -10.16 10.34
N GLN A 721 18.38 -9.74 9.16
CA GLN A 721 17.52 -9.49 8.01
C GLN A 721 17.31 -10.78 7.21
N VAL A 722 16.08 -11.06 6.80
CA VAL A 722 15.70 -12.21 5.97
C VAL A 722 14.99 -11.74 4.70
N SER A 723 15.14 -12.49 3.62
CA SER A 723 14.45 -12.25 2.35
C SER A 723 13.17 -13.06 2.27
N ASP A 724 12.21 -12.61 1.43
CA ASP A 724 11.01 -13.41 1.11
C ASP A 724 11.39 -14.78 0.57
N GLY A 725 10.72 -15.84 1.04
CA GLY A 725 10.99 -17.21 0.63
C GLY A 725 12.24 -17.86 1.26
N SER A 726 13.06 -17.14 2.04
CA SER A 726 14.21 -17.74 2.71
C SER A 726 13.76 -18.73 3.80
N VAL A 727 14.42 -19.91 3.88
CA VAL A 727 14.11 -20.93 4.89
C VAL A 727 14.48 -20.39 6.28
N LEU A 728 13.52 -20.40 7.19
CA LEU A 728 13.70 -19.96 8.59
C LEU A 728 14.00 -21.12 9.53
N PHE A 729 13.25 -22.20 9.41
CA PHE A 729 13.38 -23.43 10.21
C PHE A 729 12.53 -24.54 9.58
N SER A 730 12.64 -25.76 10.12
CA SER A 730 11.73 -26.86 9.80
C SER A 730 11.16 -27.47 11.08
N VAL A 731 9.90 -27.93 11.01
CA VAL A 731 9.29 -28.71 12.12
C VAL A 731 9.18 -30.16 11.64
N LYS A 732 9.85 -31.07 12.34
CA LYS A 732 9.80 -32.49 12.04
C LYS A 732 8.84 -33.18 13.01
N ASP A 733 7.85 -33.86 12.46
CA ASP A 733 6.95 -34.70 13.24
C ASP A 733 7.71 -35.92 13.77
N VAL A 734 7.50 -36.29 15.04
CA VAL A 734 8.15 -37.43 15.71
C VAL A 734 7.81 -38.74 14.99
N THR A 735 6.65 -38.82 14.34
CA THR A 735 6.23 -40.00 13.55
C THR A 735 6.98 -40.16 12.25
N SER A 736 7.41 -39.08 11.59
CA SER A 736 8.16 -39.13 10.34
C SER A 736 9.60 -39.65 10.53
N THR A 737 10.19 -39.38 11.68
CA THR A 737 11.56 -39.84 12.03
C THR A 737 11.59 -41.35 12.22
N VAL A 738 10.54 -41.94 12.79
CA VAL A 738 10.43 -43.39 12.94
C VAL A 738 10.21 -44.10 11.62
N ASN A 739 9.41 -43.52 10.73
CA ASN A 739 9.18 -44.09 9.39
C ASN A 739 10.42 -44.01 8.51
N SER A 740 11.19 -42.91 8.52
CA SER A 740 12.45 -42.83 7.78
C SER A 740 13.55 -43.72 8.35
N MET A 741 13.60 -43.97 9.64
CA MET A 741 14.46 -45.01 10.24
C MET A 741 14.03 -46.41 9.83
N LEU A 742 12.73 -46.70 9.76
CA LEU A 742 12.20 -47.98 9.31
C LEU A 742 12.42 -48.21 7.80
N GLU A 743 12.33 -47.18 6.98
CA GLU A 743 12.69 -47.26 5.53
C GLU A 743 14.20 -47.45 5.31
N ASN A 744 15.05 -46.74 6.06
CA ASN A 744 16.49 -46.90 6.01
C ASN A 744 16.91 -48.32 6.54
N LEU A 745 16.24 -48.84 7.55
CA LEU A 745 16.41 -50.21 8.04
C LEU A 745 15.92 -51.23 7.00
N ARG A 746 14.83 -50.98 6.28
CA ARG A 746 14.39 -51.79 5.15
C ARG A 746 15.36 -51.75 4.01
N LEU A 747 15.88 -50.59 3.59
CA LEU A 747 16.91 -50.48 2.54
C LEU A 747 18.23 -51.17 2.92
N LEU A 748 18.63 -51.12 4.18
CA LEU A 748 19.78 -51.92 4.68
C LEU A 748 19.53 -53.42 4.76
N MET A 749 18.28 -53.86 4.88
CA MET A 749 17.93 -55.28 4.86
C MET A 749 17.79 -55.88 3.46
N PHE A 750 17.66 -55.04 2.41
CA PHE A 750 17.53 -55.51 1.00
C PHE A 750 18.76 -55.28 0.15
N SER A 751 19.90 -54.80 0.72
CA SER A 751 21.15 -54.61 -0.04
C SER A 751 22.16 -55.76 0.07
N ASP A 752 21.84 -56.89 0.78
CA ASP A 752 22.72 -58.04 0.89
C ASP A 752 22.04 -59.32 0.35
N GLU A 753 21.82 -59.36 -0.97
CA GLU A 753 21.70 -60.64 -1.68
C GLU A 753 23.05 -60.97 -2.36
N ASN A 754 24.03 -61.42 -1.56
CA ASN A 754 25.02 -62.38 -1.97
C ASN A 754 25.89 -62.80 -0.75
N HIS A 755 25.75 -64.08 -0.40
CA HIS A 755 26.51 -64.92 0.54
C HIS A 755 25.84 -65.27 1.88
N GLY A 756 25.52 -66.49 1.89
CA GLY A 756 24.98 -67.45 2.81
C GLY A 756 25.27 -67.36 4.30
N LEU A 757 24.31 -67.97 5.04
CA LEU A 757 24.34 -68.46 6.43
C LEU A 757 24.16 -67.45 7.59
N MET A 758 22.87 -67.42 8.05
CA MET A 758 22.37 -67.41 9.43
C MET A 758 23.28 -66.91 10.56
N PRO A 759 22.76 -66.18 11.58
CA PRO A 759 21.79 -66.72 12.54
C PRO A 759 20.65 -65.72 12.94
N TYR A 760 19.52 -66.31 13.32
CA TYR A 760 18.38 -65.73 14.00
C TYR A 760 18.79 -64.99 15.27
N VAL A 761 18.42 -63.72 15.36
CA VAL A 761 18.30 -62.98 16.63
C VAL A 761 16.85 -62.53 16.78
N ALA A 762 16.12 -63.20 17.64
CA ALA A 762 14.77 -62.79 18.03
C ALA A 762 14.85 -61.59 18.99
N VAL A 763 14.43 -60.44 18.52
CA VAL A 763 14.22 -59.25 19.38
C VAL A 763 12.77 -59.23 19.83
N ASN A 764 12.58 -59.50 21.11
CA ASN A 764 11.30 -59.52 21.81
C ASN A 764 10.85 -58.06 22.09
N VAL A 765 9.95 -57.54 21.26
CA VAL A 765 9.36 -56.21 21.50
C VAL A 765 8.10 -56.39 22.34
N LYS A 766 8.19 -56.09 23.62
CA LYS A 766 7.03 -55.92 24.48
C LYS A 766 6.23 -54.69 24.09
N GLN A 767 4.99 -54.90 23.70
CA GLN A 767 3.99 -53.83 23.56
C GLN A 767 3.57 -53.29 24.92
N PRO A 768 3.48 -52.00 25.15
CA PRO A 768 2.74 -51.45 26.27
C PRO A 768 1.27 -51.22 25.86
N TYR A 769 0.38 -51.85 26.59
CA TYR A 769 -1.06 -51.62 26.57
C TYR A 769 -1.39 -50.18 27.00
N LEU A 770 -2.05 -49.44 26.14
CA LEU A 770 -2.74 -48.19 26.50
C LEU A 770 -4.21 -48.54 26.86
N ARG A 771 -4.55 -48.40 28.15
CA ARG A 771 -5.94 -48.35 28.61
C ARG A 771 -6.52 -46.97 28.40
N ILE A 772 -7.60 -46.91 27.67
CA ILE A 772 -8.49 -45.73 27.54
C ILE A 772 -9.32 -45.68 28.84
N LYS A 773 -9.33 -44.53 29.47
CA LYS A 773 -10.44 -43.98 30.24
C LYS A 773 -10.55 -42.50 29.91
#